data_52ecdd93b216327409481bd28b015f38
#
_entry.id   52ecdd93b216327409481bd28b015f38
#
_cell.length_a   1.000
_cell.length_b   1.000
_cell.length_c   1.000
_cell.angle_alpha   90.00
_cell.angle_beta   90.00
_cell.angle_gamma   90.00
#
_symmetry.space_group_name_H-M   'P 1'
#
loop_
_entity.id
_entity.type
_entity.pdbx_description
1 polymer ?
#
loop_
_entity_poly.entity_id
_entity_poly.type
_entity_poly.pdbx_seq_one_letter_code
_entity_poly.pdbx_strand_id
1 'polypeptide(L)'
;MHTLKSKTLTIIKSSAYVQNYPLQAIDDDIACRMLMAPTLGADEHKSMALRLFDCLCHCLDERLTLATVSAAKLEELVRIFLGSLNAGDLAALKSTAYIQKLSRVLTAMAASLASAIPNLQPVDWSAKTANRYTYAWEQNKERLNPEIVHFWGGWRIQAKKGKPVWLSLVGMYKTHGPKFTKAFYEAMRRDALKRAKCQSNLINKLAAFITDNAFRFPAETFQSSELMEEFAEAYFWHYQHLEYERNGDANLNGKTFRTMRLIIVRTLIKTNIWNVDEDAFVIPPGLSKAGADRNVKQNKNGIEVKDKLLTEVPVHVTDIQAIDLLYGEVQRNLRTVEKYGLSEALKLRRAQRNRILQARSGTILEVVNRKSRHYDDFEKTGFNDICHTFEAEGMSVTVDARRRYGERLPVLGKLLGLPTSYSLFPIQCLLTIYHPEITAGFLEDLVIWDGPKRVSFYKTDRGYMLVGFKDRRGSKHSEQKILLCPRAAALVRMAEQITQPLRDYLKKNNDPNWQKLFLTSGTSFSYPKPASSNLLTKDKIEGRLPVRNMLIEQIGPFSEKQGDELVDFLKKLSITRVRAQSAVADYIKNQSLTRLARKLGHAFYNKDLMESYLPVAIYDFFATRYIRIFQKGIICEAMKDSPLLLRAAKFDTFEELHNFLSRYALKEIPENLRTLAENKVADGEVVEVGVSVSPASMTALISVRAAVKQSPEPEKVRGLATYWAQVCDKVEQFILKSSKPLLQQHLKFAYENHDASTFEKMIYATS
;
A
#
# COMPACT_ATOMS: atom_id res chain seq x y z
N MET A 1 36.29 -16.80 -31.11
CA MET A 1 36.82 -15.97 -29.99
C MET A 1 35.81 -14.96 -29.61
N HIS A 2 34.94 -15.24 -28.58
CA HIS A 2 34.04 -14.24 -28.00
C HIS A 2 34.84 -13.42 -27.00
N THR A 3 35.25 -12.23 -27.36
CA THR A 3 35.78 -11.24 -26.42
C THR A 3 34.70 -10.88 -25.42
N LEU A 4 34.90 -11.31 -24.18
CA LEU A 4 34.17 -10.80 -23.02
C LEU A 4 34.28 -9.28 -23.00
N LYS A 5 33.18 -8.56 -23.37
CA LYS A 5 33.10 -7.13 -23.16
C LYS A 5 33.26 -6.89 -21.65
N SER A 6 34.37 -6.25 -21.31
CA SER A 6 34.63 -5.72 -19.96
C SER A 6 33.37 -5.00 -19.49
N LYS A 7 32.93 -5.27 -18.26
CA LYS A 7 31.80 -4.57 -17.64
C LYS A 7 32.14 -3.08 -17.64
N THR A 8 31.48 -2.32 -18.51
CA THR A 8 31.61 -0.87 -18.60
C THR A 8 31.35 -0.22 -17.26
N LEU A 9 32.25 0.69 -16.88
CA LEU A 9 32.20 1.43 -15.62
C LEU A 9 31.13 2.52 -15.74
N THR A 10 29.87 2.19 -15.36
CA THR A 10 28.84 3.23 -15.28
C THR A 10 29.04 4.05 -14.02
N ILE A 11 29.33 5.36 -14.14
CA ILE A 11 29.57 6.27 -13.01
C ILE A 11 28.27 6.44 -12.20
N ILE A 12 27.22 6.92 -12.84
CA ILE A 12 25.93 7.17 -12.20
C ILE A 12 25.00 5.97 -12.38
N LYS A 13 24.78 5.21 -11.31
CA LYS A 13 23.97 3.99 -11.31
C LYS A 13 22.47 4.26 -11.41
N SER A 14 22.01 5.45 -11.00
CA SER A 14 20.60 5.86 -11.10
C SER A 14 20.51 7.38 -11.18
N SER A 15 19.74 7.89 -12.13
CA SER A 15 19.46 9.32 -12.26
C SER A 15 18.67 9.90 -11.06
N ALA A 16 17.99 9.06 -10.27
CA ALA A 16 17.15 9.53 -9.18
C ALA A 16 17.91 10.21 -8.03
N TYR A 17 19.16 9.83 -7.78
CA TYR A 17 19.94 10.44 -6.69
C TYR A 17 20.76 11.65 -7.13
N VAL A 18 21.03 11.82 -8.42
CA VAL A 18 21.85 12.92 -8.95
C VAL A 18 21.26 14.28 -8.63
N GLN A 19 19.94 14.36 -8.56
CA GLN A 19 19.23 15.60 -8.20
C GLN A 19 19.61 16.15 -6.82
N ASN A 20 20.07 15.29 -5.93
CA ASN A 20 20.46 15.67 -4.55
C ASN A 20 21.93 16.12 -4.47
N TYR A 21 22.69 16.03 -5.56
CA TYR A 21 24.08 16.47 -5.57
C TYR A 21 24.15 17.96 -5.91
N PRO A 22 24.86 18.77 -5.12
CA PRO A 22 25.18 20.15 -5.50
C PRO A 22 26.17 20.15 -6.68
N LEU A 23 26.21 21.21 -7.44
CA LEU A 23 27.24 21.38 -8.49
C LEU A 23 28.64 21.40 -7.85
N GLN A 24 29.61 20.76 -8.52
CA GLN A 24 30.95 20.58 -8.01
C GLN A 24 32.00 21.27 -8.85
N ALA A 25 31.80 21.24 -10.17
CA ALA A 25 32.76 21.66 -11.18
C ALA A 25 32.32 22.90 -11.97
N ILE A 26 31.02 23.17 -12.00
CA ILE A 26 30.41 24.27 -12.75
C ILE A 26 29.97 25.35 -11.77
N ASP A 27 30.48 26.56 -11.91
CA ASP A 27 30.11 27.71 -11.11
C ASP A 27 28.65 28.15 -11.39
N ASP A 28 28.06 28.80 -10.39
CA ASP A 28 26.66 29.21 -10.43
C ASP A 28 26.34 30.17 -11.60
N ASP A 29 27.27 31.03 -11.97
CA ASP A 29 27.11 31.97 -13.11
C ASP A 29 26.95 31.22 -14.44
N ILE A 30 27.80 30.22 -14.67
CA ILE A 30 27.69 29.38 -15.87
C ILE A 30 26.41 28.54 -15.79
N ALA A 31 26.11 27.93 -14.62
CA ALA A 31 24.94 27.12 -14.42
C ALA A 31 23.64 27.90 -14.66
N CYS A 32 23.53 29.12 -14.13
CA CYS A 32 22.38 30.00 -14.36
C CYS A 32 22.19 30.32 -15.84
N ARG A 33 23.26 30.71 -16.55
CA ARG A 33 23.18 30.99 -18.00
C ARG A 33 22.75 29.76 -18.79
N MET A 34 23.31 28.60 -18.50
CA MET A 34 22.93 27.33 -19.12
C MET A 34 21.46 26.98 -18.88
N LEU A 35 20.96 27.18 -17.68
CA LEU A 35 19.55 26.90 -17.34
C LEU A 35 18.56 27.87 -18.00
N MET A 36 18.97 29.12 -18.24
CA MET A 36 18.17 30.13 -18.95
C MET A 36 18.11 29.90 -20.45
N ALA A 37 18.92 28.99 -21.01
CA ALA A 37 18.95 28.72 -22.44
C ALA A 37 17.56 28.40 -23.01
N PRO A 38 17.17 28.99 -24.15
CA PRO A 38 15.92 28.64 -24.84
C PRO A 38 16.07 27.25 -25.42
N THR A 39 15.47 26.27 -24.79
CA THR A 39 15.48 24.88 -25.25
C THR A 39 14.06 24.34 -25.35
N LEU A 40 13.81 23.40 -26.27
CA LEU A 40 12.53 22.66 -26.40
C LEU A 40 12.32 21.62 -25.27
N GLY A 41 13.10 21.64 -24.20
CA GLY A 41 13.03 20.71 -23.10
C GLY A 41 12.33 21.30 -21.86
N ALA A 42 11.63 20.46 -21.10
CA ALA A 42 11.17 20.84 -19.77
C ALA A 42 12.35 21.13 -18.84
N ASP A 43 12.18 21.98 -17.83
CA ASP A 43 13.24 22.38 -16.89
C ASP A 43 13.90 21.21 -16.17
N GLU A 44 13.14 20.12 -15.93
CA GLU A 44 13.70 18.86 -15.40
C GLU A 44 14.81 18.27 -16.28
N HIS A 45 14.73 18.42 -17.62
CA HIS A 45 15.74 17.92 -18.55
C HIS A 45 16.98 18.81 -18.58
N LYS A 46 16.81 20.13 -18.44
CA LYS A 46 17.90 21.07 -18.32
C LYS A 46 18.71 20.79 -17.06
N SER A 47 18.03 20.70 -15.91
CA SER A 47 18.65 20.39 -14.63
C SER A 47 19.39 19.05 -14.66
N MET A 48 18.80 18.01 -15.27
CA MET A 48 19.45 16.71 -15.38
C MET A 48 20.68 16.75 -16.29
N ALA A 49 20.58 17.39 -17.45
CA ALA A 49 21.71 17.52 -18.39
C ALA A 49 22.87 18.28 -17.75
N LEU A 50 22.59 19.39 -17.06
CA LEU A 50 23.60 20.18 -16.35
C LEU A 50 24.32 19.36 -15.27
N ARG A 51 23.57 18.63 -14.43
CA ARG A 51 24.14 17.81 -13.35
C ARG A 51 24.98 16.64 -13.86
N LEU A 52 24.57 16.02 -14.97
CA LEU A 52 25.38 14.98 -15.60
C LEU A 52 26.67 15.56 -16.22
N PHE A 53 26.60 16.77 -16.77
CA PHE A 53 27.76 17.47 -17.30
C PHE A 53 28.70 17.90 -16.19
N ASP A 54 28.17 18.45 -15.10
CA ASP A 54 28.94 18.77 -13.89
C ASP A 54 29.65 17.53 -13.32
N CYS A 55 28.95 16.40 -13.26
CA CYS A 55 29.54 15.13 -12.86
C CYS A 55 30.75 14.74 -13.71
N LEU A 56 30.62 14.84 -15.03
CA LEU A 56 31.71 14.54 -15.94
C LEU A 56 32.89 15.49 -15.73
N CYS A 57 32.65 16.80 -15.70
CA CYS A 57 33.68 17.80 -15.47
C CYS A 57 34.42 17.55 -14.16
N HIS A 58 33.68 17.29 -13.09
CA HIS A 58 34.27 16.96 -11.80
C HIS A 58 35.11 15.67 -11.83
N CYS A 59 34.61 14.62 -12.49
CA CYS A 59 35.37 13.37 -12.63
C CYS A 59 36.67 13.52 -13.45
N LEU A 60 36.72 14.49 -14.35
CA LEU A 60 37.90 14.84 -15.12
C LEU A 60 38.81 15.87 -14.41
N ASP A 61 38.43 16.28 -13.19
CA ASP A 61 39.10 17.33 -12.42
C ASP A 61 39.12 18.70 -13.11
N GLU A 62 38.08 18.98 -13.92
CA GLU A 62 37.92 20.18 -14.71
C GLU A 62 36.90 21.12 -14.09
N ARG A 63 37.32 22.34 -13.75
CA ARG A 63 36.46 23.38 -13.21
C ARG A 63 36.11 24.40 -14.29
N LEU A 64 34.81 24.72 -14.38
CA LEU A 64 34.24 25.67 -15.34
C LEU A 64 33.80 26.94 -14.62
N THR A 65 34.50 28.04 -14.84
CA THR A 65 34.11 29.41 -14.45
C THR A 65 34.15 30.30 -15.70
N LEU A 66 33.43 31.43 -15.69
CA LEU A 66 33.46 32.37 -16.81
C LEU A 66 34.86 32.91 -17.06
N ALA A 67 35.73 32.98 -16.05
CA ALA A 67 37.09 33.43 -16.14
C ALA A 67 38.06 32.38 -16.74
N THR A 68 37.80 31.09 -16.58
CA THR A 68 38.72 30.01 -16.93
C THR A 68 38.29 29.19 -18.15
N VAL A 69 37.02 29.29 -18.54
CA VAL A 69 36.50 28.51 -19.66
C VAL A 69 36.85 29.16 -20.99
N SER A 70 37.48 28.39 -21.88
CA SER A 70 37.67 28.77 -23.28
C SER A 70 36.69 28.03 -24.19
N ALA A 71 36.45 28.57 -25.39
CA ALA A 71 35.62 27.90 -26.39
C ALA A 71 36.11 26.48 -26.70
N ALA A 72 37.42 26.30 -26.90
CA ALA A 72 38.04 25.01 -27.21
C ALA A 72 37.83 24.00 -26.05
N LYS A 73 38.00 24.44 -24.81
CA LYS A 73 37.79 23.59 -23.61
C LYS A 73 36.33 23.17 -23.45
N LEU A 74 35.40 24.10 -23.63
CA LEU A 74 33.97 23.79 -23.55
C LEU A 74 33.56 22.79 -24.63
N GLU A 75 34.02 22.99 -25.86
CA GLU A 75 33.74 22.06 -26.95
C GLU A 75 34.31 20.66 -26.70
N GLU A 76 35.54 20.56 -26.20
CA GLU A 76 36.16 19.30 -25.82
C GLU A 76 35.30 18.56 -24.77
N LEU A 77 34.93 19.22 -23.68
CA LEU A 77 34.15 18.64 -22.60
C LEU A 77 32.75 18.21 -23.05
N VAL A 78 32.09 19.00 -23.92
CA VAL A 78 30.82 18.61 -24.50
C VAL A 78 30.94 17.39 -25.40
N ARG A 79 32.00 17.27 -26.20
CA ARG A 79 32.29 16.07 -27.03
C ARG A 79 32.50 14.83 -26.16
N ILE A 80 33.31 14.95 -25.10
CA ILE A 80 33.51 13.85 -24.12
C ILE A 80 32.19 13.47 -23.45
N PHE A 81 31.37 14.44 -23.07
CA PHE A 81 30.03 14.20 -22.48
C PHE A 81 29.13 13.41 -23.43
N LEU A 82 29.03 13.82 -24.67
CA LEU A 82 28.21 13.12 -25.66
C LEU A 82 28.70 11.70 -25.90
N GLY A 83 29.99 11.48 -25.94
CA GLY A 83 30.59 10.16 -26.05
C GLY A 83 30.29 9.28 -24.85
N SER A 84 30.48 9.78 -23.65
CA SER A 84 30.22 9.04 -22.38
C SER A 84 28.76 8.69 -22.17
N LEU A 85 27.83 9.56 -22.58
CA LEU A 85 26.39 9.28 -22.56
C LEU A 85 26.00 8.18 -23.56
N ASN A 86 26.51 8.27 -24.78
CA ASN A 86 26.23 7.29 -25.83
C ASN A 86 26.86 5.91 -25.52
N ALA A 87 28.03 5.87 -24.90
CA ALA A 87 28.66 4.64 -24.41
C ALA A 87 27.87 4.01 -23.22
N GLY A 88 27.06 4.79 -22.50
CA GLY A 88 26.37 4.36 -21.28
C GLY A 88 27.29 4.34 -20.04
N ASP A 89 28.49 4.91 -20.13
CA ASP A 89 29.50 4.90 -19.08
C ASP A 89 29.28 6.02 -18.05
N LEU A 90 28.74 7.17 -18.47
CA LEU A 90 28.42 8.26 -17.55
C LEU A 90 27.20 7.97 -16.70
N ALA A 91 26.12 7.49 -17.29
CA ALA A 91 24.88 7.24 -16.57
C ALA A 91 24.09 6.03 -17.12
N ALA A 92 23.51 5.25 -16.21
CA ALA A 92 22.65 4.11 -16.55
C ALA A 92 21.27 4.58 -17.06
N LEU A 93 21.21 5.09 -18.28
CA LEU A 93 19.98 5.54 -18.92
C LEU A 93 19.44 4.44 -19.84
N LYS A 94 18.17 4.06 -19.65
CA LYS A 94 17.55 2.93 -20.35
C LYS A 94 16.97 3.27 -21.73
N SER A 95 16.79 4.56 -22.04
CA SER A 95 16.11 5.01 -23.24
C SER A 95 17.03 5.81 -24.16
N THR A 96 17.30 5.30 -25.36
CA THR A 96 18.07 6.00 -26.41
C THR A 96 17.43 7.36 -26.75
N ALA A 97 16.09 7.44 -26.79
CA ALA A 97 15.39 8.70 -27.00
C ALA A 97 15.64 9.72 -25.90
N TYR A 98 15.79 9.28 -24.66
CA TYR A 98 16.10 10.14 -23.53
C TYR A 98 17.56 10.62 -23.58
N ILE A 99 18.50 9.75 -23.94
CA ILE A 99 19.90 10.10 -24.17
C ILE A 99 19.99 11.17 -25.25
N GLN A 100 19.34 10.99 -26.39
CA GLN A 100 19.30 11.98 -27.47
C GLN A 100 18.68 13.30 -27.04
N LYS A 101 17.64 13.25 -26.18
CA LYS A 101 17.02 14.46 -25.64
C LYS A 101 18.00 15.24 -24.74
N LEU A 102 18.66 14.57 -23.80
CA LEU A 102 19.65 15.19 -22.92
C LEU A 102 20.83 15.75 -23.71
N SER A 103 21.29 15.02 -24.74
CA SER A 103 22.33 15.50 -25.64
C SER A 103 21.95 16.81 -26.31
N ARG A 104 20.76 16.90 -26.92
CA ARG A 104 20.25 18.12 -27.55
C ARG A 104 20.06 19.27 -26.56
N VAL A 105 19.58 18.99 -25.39
CA VAL A 105 19.40 19.99 -24.35
C VAL A 105 20.75 20.55 -23.91
N LEU A 106 21.73 19.70 -23.62
CA LEU A 106 23.05 20.19 -23.21
C LEU A 106 23.73 20.98 -24.32
N THR A 107 23.67 20.54 -25.57
CA THR A 107 24.30 21.28 -26.69
C THR A 107 23.70 22.67 -26.89
N ALA A 108 22.36 22.79 -26.75
CA ALA A 108 21.69 24.08 -26.78
C ALA A 108 22.07 24.97 -25.58
N MET A 109 22.20 24.37 -24.37
CA MET A 109 22.68 25.07 -23.18
C MET A 109 24.13 25.54 -23.33
N ALA A 110 25.01 24.72 -23.90
CA ALA A 110 26.39 25.10 -24.17
C ALA A 110 26.48 26.22 -25.23
N ALA A 111 25.66 26.14 -26.29
CA ALA A 111 25.59 27.19 -27.31
C ALA A 111 25.12 28.54 -26.76
N SER A 112 24.29 28.58 -25.75
CA SER A 112 23.85 29.82 -25.11
C SER A 112 24.95 30.57 -24.37
N LEU A 113 26.09 29.93 -24.10
CA LEU A 113 27.25 30.56 -23.50
C LEU A 113 28.09 31.37 -24.55
N ALA A 114 27.74 31.31 -25.84
CA ALA A 114 28.45 32.04 -26.90
C ALA A 114 28.50 33.56 -26.66
N SER A 115 27.46 34.12 -26.00
CA SER A 115 27.46 35.54 -25.62
C SER A 115 28.45 35.92 -24.51
N ALA A 116 28.93 34.92 -23.76
CA ALA A 116 29.85 35.11 -22.64
C ALA A 116 31.27 34.59 -22.93
N ILE A 117 31.41 33.68 -23.87
CA ILE A 117 32.69 33.05 -24.22
C ILE A 117 33.06 33.47 -25.66
N PRO A 118 34.09 34.31 -25.85
CA PRO A 118 34.56 34.72 -27.17
C PRO A 118 34.98 33.53 -28.04
N ASN A 119 34.69 33.62 -29.33
CA ASN A 119 35.05 32.62 -30.34
C ASN A 119 34.40 31.22 -30.15
N LEU A 120 33.31 31.10 -29.38
CA LEU A 120 32.56 29.87 -29.30
C LEU A 120 31.84 29.63 -30.64
N GLN A 121 32.33 28.67 -31.40
CA GLN A 121 31.70 28.26 -32.66
C GLN A 121 30.53 27.32 -32.38
N PRO A 122 29.41 27.43 -33.09
CA PRO A 122 28.36 26.46 -33.01
C PRO A 122 28.85 25.10 -33.53
N VAL A 123 29.00 24.15 -32.66
CA VAL A 123 29.43 22.80 -33.05
C VAL A 123 28.24 22.06 -33.67
N ASP A 124 28.46 21.44 -34.83
CA ASP A 124 27.45 20.57 -35.45
C ASP A 124 27.30 19.28 -34.65
N TRP A 125 26.25 19.24 -33.85
CA TRP A 125 25.90 18.13 -33.00
C TRP A 125 25.02 17.08 -33.70
N SER A 126 25.16 16.95 -35.03
CA SER A 126 24.34 16.01 -35.79
C SER A 126 24.61 14.56 -35.38
N ALA A 127 23.57 13.71 -35.46
CA ALA A 127 23.69 12.29 -35.14
C ALA A 127 24.71 11.52 -36.02
N LYS A 128 25.11 12.09 -37.15
CA LYS A 128 26.09 11.50 -38.06
C LYS A 128 27.54 11.54 -37.52
N THR A 129 27.81 12.34 -36.52
CA THR A 129 29.13 12.45 -35.86
C THR A 129 29.25 11.63 -34.56
N ALA A 130 28.29 10.81 -34.24
CA ALA A 130 28.25 9.99 -32.99
C ALA A 130 29.54 9.16 -32.79
N ASN A 131 30.12 8.60 -33.84
CA ASN A 131 31.38 7.84 -33.77
C ASN A 131 32.58 8.68 -33.31
N ARG A 132 32.63 9.98 -33.67
CA ARG A 132 33.69 10.91 -33.22
C ARG A 132 33.60 11.16 -31.71
N TYR A 133 32.37 11.22 -31.16
CA TYR A 133 32.17 11.44 -29.74
C TYR A 133 32.56 10.22 -28.89
N THR A 134 32.31 9.01 -29.39
CA THR A 134 32.77 7.78 -28.71
C THR A 134 34.29 7.74 -28.62
N TYR A 135 34.99 8.14 -29.69
CA TYR A 135 36.45 8.21 -29.69
C TYR A 135 36.99 9.25 -28.68
N ALA A 136 36.39 10.43 -28.60
CA ALA A 136 36.78 11.44 -27.61
C ALA A 136 36.61 10.93 -26.17
N TRP A 137 35.56 10.15 -25.90
CA TRP A 137 35.34 9.51 -24.59
C TRP A 137 36.41 8.44 -24.32
N GLU A 138 36.64 7.55 -25.24
CA GLU A 138 37.62 6.45 -25.08
C GLU A 138 39.02 6.95 -24.73
N GLN A 139 39.43 8.05 -25.33
CA GLN A 139 40.73 8.69 -25.04
C GLN A 139 40.81 9.35 -23.66
N ASN A 140 39.66 9.78 -23.10
CA ASN A 140 39.66 10.56 -21.86
C ASN A 140 39.17 9.73 -20.63
N LYS A 141 38.64 8.53 -20.83
CA LYS A 141 38.14 7.72 -19.72
C LYS A 141 39.19 7.31 -18.67
N GLU A 142 40.44 7.23 -19.06
CA GLU A 142 41.56 6.93 -18.17
C GLU A 142 41.99 8.13 -17.30
N ARG A 143 41.59 9.35 -17.69
CA ARG A 143 41.83 10.58 -16.90
C ARG A 143 40.89 10.73 -15.73
N LEU A 144 39.87 9.87 -15.59
CA LEU A 144 38.91 9.97 -14.52
C LEU A 144 39.54 9.77 -13.15
N ASN A 145 39.25 10.67 -12.22
CA ASN A 145 39.70 10.55 -10.83
C ASN A 145 38.87 9.46 -10.11
N PRO A 146 39.51 8.34 -9.66
CA PRO A 146 38.77 7.22 -9.07
C PRO A 146 38.00 7.58 -7.79
N GLU A 147 38.50 8.52 -6.98
CA GLU A 147 37.83 8.95 -5.75
C GLU A 147 36.57 9.75 -6.08
N ILE A 148 36.67 10.64 -7.09
CA ILE A 148 35.54 11.43 -7.53
C ILE A 148 34.48 10.54 -8.22
N VAL A 149 34.92 9.56 -9.00
CA VAL A 149 34.01 8.54 -9.56
C VAL A 149 33.26 7.79 -8.46
N HIS A 150 33.95 7.45 -7.35
CA HIS A 150 33.31 6.83 -6.20
C HIS A 150 32.27 7.76 -5.53
N PHE A 151 32.58 9.03 -5.39
CA PHE A 151 31.65 10.04 -4.88
C PHE A 151 30.34 10.11 -5.71
N TRP A 152 30.44 10.12 -7.04
CA TRP A 152 29.30 10.15 -7.94
C TRP A 152 28.57 8.80 -8.08
N GLY A 153 29.24 7.69 -7.75
CA GLY A 153 28.65 6.33 -7.75
C GLY A 153 27.47 6.17 -6.80
N GLY A 154 27.33 7.07 -5.85
CA GLY A 154 26.27 7.14 -4.85
C GLY A 154 26.43 6.08 -3.75
N TRP A 155 25.64 6.23 -2.70
CA TRP A 155 25.61 5.32 -1.53
C TRP A 155 24.43 4.36 -1.66
N ARG A 156 24.62 3.32 -2.46
CA ARG A 156 23.60 2.31 -2.75
C ARG A 156 23.43 1.37 -1.57
N ILE A 157 22.18 1.23 -1.10
CA ILE A 157 21.78 0.20 -0.15
C ILE A 157 20.66 -0.66 -0.72
N GLN A 158 20.58 -1.90 -0.27
CA GLN A 158 19.55 -2.82 -0.72
C GLN A 158 19.08 -3.67 0.46
N ALA A 159 17.76 -3.72 0.68
CA ALA A 159 17.13 -4.64 1.61
C ALA A 159 16.94 -6.02 0.97
N LYS A 160 16.60 -7.03 1.78
CA LYS A 160 16.29 -8.40 1.29
C LYS A 160 15.22 -8.40 0.22
N LYS A 161 14.21 -7.52 0.37
CA LYS A 161 13.13 -7.33 -0.59
C LYS A 161 13.08 -5.87 -1.04
N GLY A 162 12.79 -5.66 -2.30
CA GLY A 162 12.66 -4.33 -2.87
C GLY A 162 13.79 -3.94 -3.81
N LYS A 163 13.64 -2.76 -4.39
CA LYS A 163 14.65 -2.19 -5.29
C LYS A 163 15.79 -1.57 -4.49
N PRO A 164 17.02 -1.52 -5.05
CA PRO A 164 18.08 -0.75 -4.45
C PRO A 164 17.66 0.72 -4.35
N VAL A 165 18.05 1.35 -3.26
CA VAL A 165 17.85 2.78 -2.99
C VAL A 165 19.21 3.42 -2.71
N TRP A 166 19.31 4.73 -2.88
CA TRP A 166 20.54 5.49 -2.65
C TRP A 166 20.33 6.45 -1.49
N LEU A 167 21.30 6.50 -0.59
CA LEU A 167 21.32 7.46 0.51
C LEU A 167 21.90 8.80 0.03
N SER A 168 21.37 9.89 0.60
CA SER A 168 21.81 11.27 0.31
C SER A 168 22.92 11.67 1.29
N LEU A 169 24.13 11.12 1.11
CA LEU A 169 25.26 11.33 2.04
C LEU A 169 26.31 12.34 1.53
N VAL A 170 26.07 12.99 0.41
CA VAL A 170 27.01 13.97 -0.20
C VAL A 170 27.32 15.11 0.76
N GLY A 171 26.32 15.69 1.40
CA GLY A 171 26.49 16.75 2.38
C GLY A 171 27.37 16.29 3.56
N MET A 172 27.05 15.14 4.13
CA MET A 172 27.82 14.54 5.22
C MET A 172 29.27 14.26 4.82
N TYR A 173 29.50 13.80 3.60
CA TYR A 173 30.86 13.59 3.07
C TYR A 173 31.69 14.87 3.05
N LYS A 174 31.07 16.00 2.70
CA LYS A 174 31.74 17.31 2.66
C LYS A 174 31.98 17.87 4.08
N THR A 175 31.03 17.72 4.97
CA THR A 175 31.09 18.36 6.31
C THR A 175 31.83 17.53 7.33
N HIS A 176 31.67 16.21 7.34
CA HIS A 176 32.25 15.29 8.33
C HIS A 176 33.39 14.41 7.75
N GLY A 177 33.66 14.55 6.48
CA GLY A 177 34.74 13.86 5.78
C GLY A 177 34.45 12.40 5.37
N PRO A 178 35.38 11.81 4.61
CA PRO A 178 35.18 10.50 4.00
C PRO A 178 35.13 9.35 5.01
N LYS A 179 35.94 9.40 6.08
CA LYS A 179 36.00 8.33 7.11
C LYS A 179 34.66 8.18 7.84
N PHE A 180 34.11 9.30 8.32
CA PHE A 180 32.83 9.33 9.03
C PHE A 180 31.69 8.84 8.14
N THR A 181 31.60 9.39 6.94
CA THR A 181 30.54 9.03 6.00
C THR A 181 30.62 7.57 5.55
N LYS A 182 31.81 7.04 5.31
CA LYS A 182 31.99 5.62 4.96
C LYS A 182 31.58 4.70 6.09
N ALA A 183 31.95 4.99 7.33
CA ALA A 183 31.57 4.21 8.50
C ALA A 183 30.03 4.20 8.67
N PHE A 184 29.40 5.37 8.58
CA PHE A 184 27.95 5.51 8.60
C PHE A 184 27.28 4.69 7.48
N TYR A 185 27.73 4.84 6.26
CA TYR A 185 27.19 4.12 5.09
C TYR A 185 27.27 2.60 5.26
N GLU A 186 28.44 2.08 5.63
CA GLU A 186 28.65 0.63 5.78
C GLU A 186 27.77 0.04 6.90
N ALA A 187 27.55 0.79 7.98
CA ALA A 187 26.62 0.39 9.04
C ALA A 187 25.19 0.28 8.52
N MET A 188 24.70 1.31 7.81
CA MET A 188 23.36 1.32 7.24
C MET A 188 23.19 0.25 6.16
N ARG A 189 24.22 0.00 5.35
CA ARG A 189 24.22 -1.05 4.31
C ARG A 189 24.12 -2.45 4.93
N ARG A 190 24.91 -2.72 5.98
CA ARG A 190 24.88 -4.02 6.69
C ARG A 190 23.54 -4.29 7.35
N ASP A 191 22.90 -3.28 7.96
CA ASP A 191 21.56 -3.45 8.55
C ASP A 191 20.50 -3.66 7.46
N ALA A 192 20.55 -2.89 6.36
CA ALA A 192 19.61 -3.02 5.26
C ALA A 192 19.58 -4.46 4.68
N LEU A 193 20.75 -5.09 4.50
CA LEU A 193 20.86 -6.48 4.04
C LEU A 193 20.16 -7.50 4.95
N LYS A 194 20.01 -7.20 6.23
CA LYS A 194 19.33 -8.05 7.21
C LYS A 194 17.82 -7.82 7.25
N ARG A 195 17.31 -6.72 6.68
CA ARG A 195 15.91 -6.29 6.76
C ARG A 195 15.11 -6.60 5.51
N ALA A 196 13.81 -6.82 5.67
CA ALA A 196 12.89 -6.98 4.54
C ALA A 196 12.77 -5.70 3.71
N LYS A 197 12.74 -4.53 4.39
CA LYS A 197 12.66 -3.19 3.76
C LYS A 197 13.64 -2.24 4.43
N CYS A 198 14.22 -1.33 3.65
CA CYS A 198 15.04 -0.25 4.15
C CYS A 198 14.20 1.03 4.37
N GLN A 199 14.46 1.73 5.46
CA GLN A 199 13.84 3.02 5.78
C GLN A 199 14.73 4.19 5.33
N SER A 200 15.09 4.22 4.05
CA SER A 200 16.00 5.21 3.47
C SER A 200 15.56 6.66 3.71
N ASN A 201 14.24 6.93 3.75
CA ASN A 201 13.75 8.28 4.03
C ASN A 201 14.16 8.78 5.42
N LEU A 202 14.09 7.92 6.45
CA LEU A 202 14.49 8.29 7.79
C LEU A 202 16.01 8.48 7.87
N ILE A 203 16.77 7.61 7.23
CA ILE A 203 18.25 7.71 7.18
C ILE A 203 18.66 9.01 6.47
N ASN A 204 17.99 9.37 5.38
CA ASN A 204 18.27 10.60 4.65
C ASN A 204 17.91 11.86 5.46
N LYS A 205 16.80 11.84 6.23
CA LYS A 205 16.45 12.94 7.14
C LYS A 205 17.53 13.14 8.23
N LEU A 206 18.01 12.04 8.80
CA LEU A 206 19.12 12.10 9.78
C LEU A 206 20.40 12.65 9.14
N ALA A 207 20.77 12.15 7.98
CA ALA A 207 21.95 12.61 7.26
C ALA A 207 21.87 14.10 6.88
N ALA A 208 20.71 14.58 6.49
CA ALA A 208 20.47 16.00 6.23
C ALA A 208 20.66 16.83 7.50
N PHE A 209 20.03 16.43 8.62
CA PHE A 209 20.18 17.14 9.88
C PHE A 209 21.64 17.24 10.34
N ILE A 210 22.39 16.13 10.27
CA ILE A 210 23.84 16.11 10.59
C ILE A 210 24.60 17.08 9.68
N THR A 211 24.28 17.09 8.39
CA THR A 211 24.93 17.98 7.40
C THR A 211 24.62 19.45 7.69
N ASP A 212 23.35 19.78 7.90
CA ASP A 212 22.88 21.16 8.05
C ASP A 212 23.35 21.77 9.39
N ASN A 213 23.67 20.95 10.38
CA ASN A 213 24.13 21.37 11.70
C ASN A 213 25.61 20.99 11.96
N ALA A 214 26.41 20.80 10.92
CA ALA A 214 27.79 20.31 11.03
C ALA A 214 28.70 21.19 11.90
N PHE A 215 28.46 22.51 11.92
CA PHE A 215 29.19 23.43 12.78
C PHE A 215 28.90 23.21 14.28
N ARG A 216 27.64 22.93 14.61
CA ARG A 216 27.23 22.66 16.00
C ARG A 216 27.55 21.24 16.42
N PHE A 217 27.44 20.28 15.52
CA PHE A 217 27.66 18.86 15.79
C PHE A 217 28.73 18.28 14.85
N PRO A 218 29.99 18.59 15.07
CA PRO A 218 31.10 18.01 14.29
C PRO A 218 31.28 16.51 14.60
N ALA A 219 32.21 15.84 13.93
CA ALA A 219 32.40 14.39 14.05
C ALA A 219 32.69 13.91 15.48
N GLU A 220 33.30 14.73 16.30
CA GLU A 220 33.62 14.50 17.71
C GLU A 220 32.37 14.35 18.59
N THR A 221 31.26 14.98 18.21
CA THR A 221 29.98 14.86 18.90
C THR A 221 29.54 13.40 19.03
N PHE A 222 29.82 12.60 18.03
CA PHE A 222 29.43 11.19 17.98
C PHE A 222 30.38 10.26 18.72
N GLN A 223 31.32 10.83 19.51
CA GLN A 223 32.26 10.13 20.37
C GLN A 223 32.12 10.56 21.86
N SER A 224 31.17 11.46 22.17
CA SER A 224 30.90 11.97 23.52
C SER A 224 29.41 11.76 23.86
N SER A 225 29.14 11.11 25.00
CA SER A 225 27.75 10.88 25.46
C SER A 225 27.03 12.18 25.79
N GLU A 226 27.71 13.17 26.37
CA GLU A 226 27.13 14.48 26.70
C GLU A 226 26.72 15.26 25.44
N LEU A 227 27.60 15.35 24.43
CA LEU A 227 27.30 16.01 23.17
C LEU A 227 26.25 15.25 22.36
N MET A 228 26.15 13.94 22.54
CA MET A 228 25.12 13.11 21.94
C MET A 228 23.73 13.39 22.51
N GLU A 229 23.62 13.67 23.81
CA GLU A 229 22.35 14.08 24.43
C GLU A 229 21.84 15.38 23.82
N GLU A 230 22.73 16.38 23.67
CA GLU A 230 22.40 17.65 23.03
C GLU A 230 21.98 17.45 21.54
N PHE A 231 22.72 16.61 20.82
CA PHE A 231 22.38 16.24 19.44
C PHE A 231 21.00 15.57 19.36
N ALA A 232 20.72 14.61 20.25
CA ALA A 232 19.47 13.87 20.27
C ALA A 232 18.27 14.79 20.53
N GLU A 233 18.41 15.73 21.48
CA GLU A 233 17.39 16.73 21.79
C GLU A 233 17.17 17.68 20.62
N ALA A 234 18.23 18.25 20.06
CA ALA A 234 18.14 19.14 18.91
C ALA A 234 17.49 18.46 17.68
N TYR A 235 17.87 17.20 17.42
CA TYR A 235 17.26 16.42 16.35
C TYR A 235 15.78 16.12 16.59
N PHE A 236 15.39 15.83 17.84
CA PHE A 236 13.99 15.63 18.21
C PHE A 236 13.15 16.87 17.94
N TRP A 237 13.58 18.03 18.40
CA TRP A 237 12.86 19.29 18.19
C TRP A 237 12.78 19.69 16.72
N HIS A 238 13.89 19.56 15.99
CA HIS A 238 13.90 19.78 14.54
C HIS A 238 12.89 18.88 13.82
N TYR A 239 12.86 17.60 14.19
CA TYR A 239 11.93 16.65 13.58
C TYR A 239 10.47 16.97 13.90
N GLN A 240 10.17 17.38 15.14
CA GLN A 240 8.81 17.81 15.54
C GLN A 240 8.39 19.06 14.80
N HIS A 241 9.26 20.04 14.65
CA HIS A 241 8.99 21.28 13.95
C HIS A 241 8.65 21.05 12.47
N LEU A 242 9.44 20.27 11.75
CA LEU A 242 9.19 19.92 10.36
C LEU A 242 7.83 19.24 10.13
N GLU A 243 7.41 18.43 11.07
CA GLU A 243 6.13 17.72 10.94
C GLU A 243 4.95 18.62 11.40
N TYR A 244 5.20 19.54 12.34
CA TYR A 244 4.21 20.54 12.73
C TYR A 244 3.86 21.46 11.56
N GLU A 245 4.85 21.95 10.81
CA GLU A 245 4.64 22.75 9.60
C GLU A 245 3.84 22.00 8.53
N ARG A 246 3.87 20.67 8.53
CA ARG A 246 3.10 19.82 7.62
C ARG A 246 1.74 19.41 8.17
N ASN A 247 1.29 19.98 9.29
CA ASN A 247 0.09 19.55 10.02
C ASN A 247 0.12 18.03 10.36
N GLY A 248 1.29 17.51 10.71
CA GLY A 248 1.51 16.12 11.06
C GLY A 248 0.96 15.76 12.45
N ASP A 249 0.67 14.48 12.66
CA ASP A 249 0.23 13.95 13.96
C ASP A 249 1.44 13.76 14.90
N ALA A 250 1.46 14.48 16.02
CA ALA A 250 2.53 14.41 17.03
C ALA A 250 2.77 12.96 17.55
N ASN A 251 1.72 12.14 17.67
CA ASN A 251 1.84 10.74 18.06
C ASN A 251 2.56 9.89 17.01
N LEU A 252 2.27 10.12 15.73
CA LEU A 252 2.94 9.46 14.62
C LEU A 252 4.41 9.87 14.57
N ASN A 253 4.69 11.15 14.84
CA ASN A 253 6.05 11.70 14.88
C ASN A 253 6.88 11.07 15.98
N GLY A 254 6.36 10.99 17.21
CA GLY A 254 7.02 10.30 18.30
C GLY A 254 7.34 8.83 18.01
N LYS A 255 6.42 8.13 17.35
CA LYS A 255 6.64 6.75 16.92
C LYS A 255 7.72 6.63 15.83
N THR A 256 7.75 7.57 14.90
CA THR A 256 8.73 7.60 13.81
C THR A 256 10.11 7.94 14.36
N PHE A 257 10.20 8.89 15.29
CA PHE A 257 11.42 9.23 15.99
C PHE A 257 11.98 8.03 16.78
N ARG A 258 11.16 7.31 17.53
CA ARG A 258 11.57 6.06 18.19
C ARG A 258 12.09 5.02 17.22
N THR A 259 11.50 4.92 16.04
CA THR A 259 12.00 4.02 14.99
C THR A 259 13.38 4.45 14.53
N MET A 260 13.63 5.75 14.38
CA MET A 260 14.94 6.29 14.04
C MET A 260 15.97 6.01 15.15
N ARG A 261 15.61 6.26 16.41
CA ARG A 261 16.46 5.90 17.54
C ARG A 261 16.87 4.43 17.52
N LEU A 262 15.92 3.54 17.30
CA LEU A 262 16.21 2.10 17.19
C LEU A 262 17.19 1.78 16.05
N ILE A 263 17.12 2.51 14.94
CA ILE A 263 18.10 2.37 13.85
C ILE A 263 19.48 2.84 14.33
N ILE A 264 19.58 4.04 14.88
CA ILE A 264 20.85 4.63 15.37
C ILE A 264 21.52 3.72 16.40
N VAL A 265 20.79 3.36 17.46
CA VAL A 265 21.31 2.50 18.53
C VAL A 265 21.83 1.18 17.97
N ARG A 266 21.04 0.52 17.14
CA ARG A 266 21.38 -0.79 16.59
C ARG A 266 22.54 -0.76 15.59
N THR A 267 22.62 0.30 14.78
CA THR A 267 23.56 0.33 13.65
C THR A 267 24.83 1.10 13.93
N LEU A 268 24.77 2.11 14.77
CA LEU A 268 25.86 3.04 15.01
C LEU A 268 26.44 2.91 16.43
N ILE A 269 25.60 2.90 17.45
CA ILE A 269 26.04 2.83 18.85
C ILE A 269 26.48 1.40 19.21
N LYS A 270 25.62 0.40 19.06
CA LYS A 270 25.95 -1.02 19.39
C LYS A 270 27.07 -1.61 18.53
N THR A 271 27.45 -0.94 17.47
CA THR A 271 28.57 -1.35 16.62
C THR A 271 29.83 -0.51 16.87
N ASN A 272 29.84 0.34 17.89
CA ASN A 272 30.90 1.23 18.28
C ASN A 272 31.41 2.16 17.15
N ILE A 273 30.54 2.49 16.17
CA ILE A 273 30.83 3.50 15.17
C ILE A 273 30.64 4.89 15.79
N TRP A 274 29.58 5.05 16.57
CA TRP A 274 29.39 6.14 17.52
C TRP A 274 29.68 5.57 18.91
N ASN A 275 30.76 6.03 19.50
CA ASN A 275 31.24 5.52 20.78
C ASN A 275 30.62 6.29 21.93
N VAL A 276 29.31 6.08 22.11
CA VAL A 276 28.49 6.75 23.13
C VAL A 276 27.58 5.72 23.80
N ASP A 277 27.07 6.06 24.98
CA ASP A 277 26.14 5.21 25.71
C ASP A 277 24.77 5.12 24.99
N GLU A 278 24.09 3.98 25.11
CA GLU A 278 22.77 3.79 24.50
C GLU A 278 21.75 4.80 25.03
N ASP A 279 21.87 5.23 26.27
CA ASP A 279 20.95 6.14 26.93
C ASP A 279 21.23 7.60 26.61
N ALA A 280 22.41 7.95 26.08
CA ALA A 280 22.70 9.29 25.59
C ALA A 280 21.75 9.73 24.45
N PHE A 281 21.20 8.80 23.69
CA PHE A 281 20.15 9.11 22.73
C PHE A 281 18.77 8.98 23.39
N VAL A 282 18.33 10.01 24.09
CA VAL A 282 17.11 10.04 24.93
C VAL A 282 15.85 9.60 24.17
N ILE A 283 15.00 8.84 24.86
CA ILE A 283 13.67 8.49 24.37
C ILE A 283 12.68 9.54 24.89
N PRO A 284 11.99 10.29 24.02
CA PRO A 284 10.91 11.14 24.48
C PRO A 284 9.84 10.30 25.20
N PRO A 285 9.26 10.81 26.28
CA PRO A 285 8.23 10.10 27.04
C PRO A 285 7.14 9.60 26.09
N GLY A 286 6.66 8.40 26.33
CA GLY A 286 5.62 7.79 25.51
C GLY A 286 4.35 8.63 25.63
N LEU A 287 3.96 9.32 24.57
CA LEU A 287 2.62 9.83 24.49
C LEU A 287 1.68 8.65 24.75
N SER A 288 0.72 8.85 25.64
CA SER A 288 -0.21 7.83 26.10
C SER A 288 -0.75 7.05 24.90
N LYS A 289 -1.00 5.77 25.08
CA LYS A 289 -1.81 4.99 24.15
C LYS A 289 -3.24 5.55 24.20
N ALA A 290 -3.46 6.72 23.65
CA ALA A 290 -4.80 7.18 23.33
C ALA A 290 -5.33 6.24 22.24
N GLY A 291 -5.89 5.11 22.64
CA GLY A 291 -6.33 4.07 21.72
C GLY A 291 -7.48 4.54 20.87
N ALA A 292 -8.42 5.27 21.47
CA ALA A 292 -9.68 5.67 20.85
C ALA A 292 -9.55 6.79 19.80
N ASP A 293 -8.61 7.72 19.97
CA ASP A 293 -8.52 8.93 19.15
C ASP A 293 -7.70 8.77 17.88
N ARG A 294 -7.08 7.63 17.69
CA ARG A 294 -6.35 7.35 16.45
C ARG A 294 -7.33 7.22 15.29
N ASN A 295 -7.13 8.06 14.28
CA ASN A 295 -7.91 8.15 13.04
C ASN A 295 -9.21 8.94 13.14
N VAL A 296 -9.36 9.79 14.15
CA VAL A 296 -10.38 10.82 14.19
C VAL A 296 -9.88 12.02 13.40
N LYS A 297 -10.74 12.57 12.55
CA LYS A 297 -10.50 13.79 11.79
C LYS A 297 -11.79 14.59 11.77
N GLN A 298 -11.68 15.90 11.67
CA GLN A 298 -12.83 16.72 11.34
C GLN A 298 -13.13 16.62 9.85
N ASN A 299 -14.39 16.38 9.49
CA ASN A 299 -14.87 16.44 8.12
C ASN A 299 -15.09 17.90 7.68
N LYS A 300 -15.54 18.11 6.43
CA LYS A 300 -15.81 19.44 5.89
C LYS A 300 -16.88 20.24 6.68
N ASN A 301 -17.71 19.54 7.44
CA ASN A 301 -18.78 20.13 8.25
C ASN A 301 -18.35 20.31 9.72
N GLY A 302 -17.08 20.17 10.05
CA GLY A 302 -16.56 20.28 11.42
C GLY A 302 -16.90 19.11 12.35
N ILE A 303 -17.51 18.03 11.84
CA ILE A 303 -17.88 16.85 12.61
C ILE A 303 -16.68 15.92 12.75
N GLU A 304 -16.41 15.46 13.95
CA GLU A 304 -15.39 14.42 14.19
C GLU A 304 -15.83 13.06 13.64
N VAL A 305 -15.01 12.51 12.76
CA VAL A 305 -15.28 11.22 12.08
C VAL A 305 -14.10 10.27 12.14
N LYS A 306 -14.36 8.98 12.19
CA LYS A 306 -13.34 7.94 11.98
C LYS A 306 -13.05 7.80 10.48
N ASP A 307 -11.78 7.96 10.09
CA ASP A 307 -11.33 8.03 8.67
C ASP A 307 -10.64 6.73 8.20
N LYS A 308 -11.02 5.57 8.72
CA LYS A 308 -10.45 4.28 8.26
C LYS A 308 -11.25 3.57 7.18
N LEU A 309 -12.51 3.92 7.04
CA LEU A 309 -13.41 3.31 6.07
C LEU A 309 -13.54 4.20 4.82
N LEU A 310 -14.20 3.68 3.79
CA LEU A 310 -14.68 4.49 2.66
C LEU A 310 -15.80 5.43 3.09
N THR A 311 -16.64 4.99 4.04
CA THR A 311 -17.70 5.76 4.67
C THR A 311 -17.14 6.48 5.89
N GLU A 312 -17.45 7.75 6.05
CA GLU A 312 -17.15 8.50 7.28
C GLU A 312 -18.06 8.02 8.40
N VAL A 313 -17.47 7.72 9.54
CA VAL A 313 -18.22 7.26 10.71
C VAL A 313 -18.12 8.34 11.79
N PRO A 314 -19.20 9.11 12.06
CA PRO A 314 -19.20 10.12 13.11
C PRO A 314 -18.89 9.49 14.47
N VAL A 315 -18.09 10.19 15.29
CA VAL A 315 -17.65 9.66 16.61
C VAL A 315 -18.79 9.71 17.60
N HIS A 316 -19.68 10.70 17.51
CA HIS A 316 -20.74 10.96 18.49
C HIS A 316 -22.15 10.59 17.98
N VAL A 317 -22.29 9.46 17.28
CA VAL A 317 -23.60 8.97 16.86
C VAL A 317 -24.21 8.10 17.95
N THR A 318 -25.30 8.55 18.53
CA THR A 318 -26.06 7.83 19.57
C THR A 318 -27.46 7.44 19.14
N ASP A 319 -27.95 8.03 18.03
CA ASP A 319 -29.28 7.74 17.50
C ASP A 319 -29.29 6.40 16.71
N ILE A 320 -30.26 5.58 17.05
CA ILE A 320 -30.47 4.26 16.42
C ILE A 320 -30.70 4.38 14.92
N GLN A 321 -31.52 5.34 14.50
CA GLN A 321 -31.84 5.56 13.09
C GLN A 321 -30.61 6.02 12.31
N ALA A 322 -29.80 6.91 12.89
CA ALA A 322 -28.56 7.37 12.29
C ALA A 322 -27.53 6.24 12.11
N ILE A 323 -27.48 5.30 13.05
CA ILE A 323 -26.61 4.11 12.95
C ILE A 323 -27.08 3.15 11.84
N ASP A 324 -28.38 2.93 11.69
CA ASP A 324 -28.93 2.10 10.61
C ASP A 324 -28.71 2.76 9.23
N LEU A 325 -28.85 4.08 9.12
CA LEU A 325 -28.54 4.84 7.90
C LEU A 325 -27.06 4.75 7.55
N LEU A 326 -26.17 4.88 8.53
CA LEU A 326 -24.73 4.72 8.34
C LEU A 326 -24.37 3.31 7.85
N TYR A 327 -25.02 2.30 8.40
CA TYR A 327 -24.83 0.93 7.93
C TYR A 327 -25.29 0.75 6.48
N GLY A 328 -26.43 1.30 6.13
CA GLY A 328 -26.92 1.35 4.76
C GLY A 328 -25.89 2.00 3.83
N GLU A 329 -25.26 3.10 4.25
CA GLU A 329 -24.21 3.77 3.48
C GLU A 329 -22.94 2.93 3.33
N VAL A 330 -22.49 2.26 4.40
CA VAL A 330 -21.36 1.31 4.35
C VAL A 330 -21.61 0.23 3.29
N GLN A 331 -22.82 -0.33 3.25
CA GLN A 331 -23.20 -1.32 2.26
C GLN A 331 -23.29 -0.77 0.84
N ARG A 332 -23.90 0.42 0.64
CA ARG A 332 -24.00 1.08 -0.66
C ARG A 332 -22.63 1.37 -1.25
N ASN A 333 -21.75 1.98 -0.46
CA ASN A 333 -20.40 2.30 -0.89
C ASN A 333 -19.61 1.04 -1.28
N LEU A 334 -19.76 -0.06 -0.55
CA LEU A 334 -19.12 -1.34 -0.89
C LEU A 334 -19.67 -1.94 -2.19
N ARG A 335 -21.01 -1.91 -2.39
CA ARG A 335 -21.65 -2.35 -3.62
C ARG A 335 -21.23 -1.51 -4.83
N THR A 336 -21.05 -0.20 -4.65
CA THR A 336 -20.52 0.68 -5.70
C THR A 336 -19.15 0.21 -6.17
N VAL A 337 -18.23 -0.08 -5.25
CA VAL A 337 -16.88 -0.59 -5.58
C VAL A 337 -16.97 -1.98 -6.22
N GLU A 338 -17.85 -2.85 -5.75
CA GLU A 338 -18.04 -4.19 -6.32
C GLU A 338 -18.57 -4.12 -7.76
N LYS A 339 -19.63 -3.33 -8.03
CA LYS A 339 -20.18 -3.15 -9.36
C LYS A 339 -19.17 -2.52 -10.32
N TYR A 340 -18.46 -1.49 -9.89
CA TYR A 340 -17.35 -0.90 -10.63
C TYR A 340 -16.29 -1.96 -10.95
N GLY A 341 -15.86 -2.70 -9.94
CA GLY A 341 -14.84 -3.74 -10.09
C GLY A 341 -15.24 -4.81 -11.11
N LEU A 342 -16.47 -5.30 -11.03
CA LEU A 342 -17.01 -6.30 -11.98
C LEU A 342 -17.12 -5.74 -13.41
N SER A 343 -17.60 -4.51 -13.57
CA SER A 343 -17.71 -3.85 -14.87
C SER A 343 -16.35 -3.74 -15.56
N GLU A 344 -15.34 -3.20 -14.88
CA GLU A 344 -14.01 -3.01 -15.46
C GLU A 344 -13.29 -4.35 -15.72
N ALA A 345 -13.43 -5.32 -14.82
CA ALA A 345 -12.89 -6.67 -15.02
C ALA A 345 -13.51 -7.33 -16.27
N LEU A 346 -14.82 -7.20 -16.47
CA LEU A 346 -15.51 -7.74 -17.65
C LEU A 346 -15.10 -7.01 -18.93
N LYS A 347 -14.95 -5.68 -18.91
CA LYS A 347 -14.45 -4.91 -20.06
C LYS A 347 -13.07 -5.40 -20.50
N LEU A 348 -12.16 -5.56 -19.55
CA LEU A 348 -10.79 -6.03 -19.81
C LEU A 348 -10.78 -7.45 -20.38
N ARG A 349 -11.60 -8.35 -19.82
CA ARG A 349 -11.75 -9.72 -20.34
C ARG A 349 -12.39 -9.77 -21.72
N ARG A 350 -13.38 -8.92 -21.99
CA ARG A 350 -14.00 -8.83 -23.32
C ARG A 350 -12.99 -8.36 -24.36
N ALA A 351 -12.20 -7.33 -24.06
CA ALA A 351 -11.15 -6.85 -24.94
C ALA A 351 -10.14 -7.95 -25.26
N GLN A 352 -9.64 -8.69 -24.25
CA GLN A 352 -8.75 -9.84 -24.46
C GLN A 352 -9.39 -10.91 -25.36
N ARG A 353 -10.63 -11.30 -25.09
CA ARG A 353 -11.32 -12.31 -25.90
C ARG A 353 -11.53 -11.84 -27.34
N ASN A 354 -11.92 -10.59 -27.53
CA ASN A 354 -12.08 -9.99 -28.84
C ASN A 354 -10.76 -10.02 -29.62
N ARG A 355 -9.64 -9.63 -28.97
CA ARG A 355 -8.31 -9.74 -29.58
C ARG A 355 -8.01 -11.15 -30.10
N ILE A 356 -8.22 -12.17 -29.25
CA ILE A 356 -7.95 -13.57 -29.62
C ILE A 356 -8.88 -14.03 -30.77
N LEU A 357 -10.13 -13.58 -30.79
CA LEU A 357 -11.07 -13.90 -31.86
C LEU A 357 -10.68 -13.23 -33.19
N GLN A 358 -10.39 -11.93 -33.15
CA GLN A 358 -10.00 -11.16 -34.33
C GLN A 358 -8.68 -11.66 -34.93
N ALA A 359 -7.74 -12.10 -34.06
CA ALA A 359 -6.48 -12.66 -34.51
C ALA A 359 -6.62 -13.89 -35.44
N ARG A 360 -7.75 -14.61 -35.40
CA ARG A 360 -7.95 -15.81 -36.20
C ARG A 360 -8.13 -15.50 -37.71
N SER A 361 -8.60 -14.30 -38.05
CA SER A 361 -8.86 -13.86 -39.42
C SER A 361 -7.84 -12.86 -39.93
N GLY A 362 -6.80 -12.56 -39.14
CA GLY A 362 -5.74 -11.61 -39.50
C GLY A 362 -4.48 -12.28 -40.06
N THR A 363 -3.59 -11.48 -40.58
CA THR A 363 -2.26 -11.83 -41.09
C THR A 363 -1.17 -11.04 -40.36
N ILE A 364 0.09 -11.46 -40.45
CA ILE A 364 1.20 -10.73 -39.84
C ILE A 364 1.42 -9.42 -40.57
N LEU A 365 1.48 -8.32 -39.84
CA LEU A 365 1.82 -7.01 -40.38
C LEU A 365 3.29 -6.95 -40.78
N GLU A 366 3.56 -6.71 -42.06
CA GLU A 366 4.92 -6.42 -42.51
C GLU A 366 5.41 -5.08 -41.93
N VAL A 367 6.64 -5.09 -41.41
CA VAL A 367 7.29 -3.87 -40.95
C VAL A 367 7.75 -3.06 -42.17
N VAL A 368 6.88 -2.25 -42.68
CA VAL A 368 7.22 -1.34 -43.76
C VAL A 368 8.18 -0.28 -43.18
N ASN A 369 9.35 -0.10 -43.82
CA ASN A 369 10.32 0.94 -43.52
C ASN A 369 9.76 2.33 -43.91
N ARG A 370 8.76 2.81 -43.18
CA ARG A 370 8.04 4.04 -43.48
C ARG A 370 8.83 5.24 -43.03
N LYS A 371 9.45 5.90 -43.98
CA LYS A 371 10.09 7.21 -43.79
C LYS A 371 9.08 8.36 -43.62
N SER A 372 7.78 8.13 -43.75
CA SER A 372 6.77 9.19 -43.64
C SER A 372 6.24 9.34 -42.22
N ARG A 373 6.13 10.59 -41.77
CA ARG A 373 5.65 10.98 -40.43
C ARG A 373 4.12 10.77 -40.20
N HIS A 374 3.39 10.35 -41.19
CA HIS A 374 1.95 10.06 -41.11
C HIS A 374 1.73 8.56 -40.94
N TYR A 375 1.97 8.06 -39.73
CA TYR A 375 1.48 6.74 -39.35
C TYR A 375 -0.02 6.88 -39.12
N ASP A 376 -0.73 6.43 -40.10
CA ASP A 376 -2.16 6.41 -40.11
C ASP A 376 -2.71 5.57 -38.97
N ASP A 377 -3.89 5.89 -38.64
CA ASP A 377 -4.77 5.25 -37.68
C ASP A 377 -4.72 3.72 -37.83
N PHE A 378 -4.62 3.01 -36.72
CA PHE A 378 -4.73 1.54 -36.70
C PHE A 378 -6.03 1.07 -37.37
N GLU A 379 -7.06 1.94 -37.51
CA GLU A 379 -8.30 1.68 -38.27
C GLU A 379 -8.03 1.41 -39.76
N LYS A 380 -7.01 2.02 -40.35
CA LYS A 380 -6.61 1.76 -41.75
C LYS A 380 -5.75 0.51 -41.92
N THR A 381 -5.12 0.04 -40.85
CA THR A 381 -4.22 -1.13 -40.91
C THR A 381 -5.00 -2.45 -40.79
N GLY A 382 -6.24 -2.41 -40.30
CA GLY A 382 -7.05 -3.60 -40.02
C GLY A 382 -6.77 -4.14 -38.59
N PHE A 383 -7.80 -4.11 -37.78
CA PHE A 383 -7.67 -4.54 -36.37
C PHE A 383 -7.34 -6.04 -36.24
N ASN A 384 -7.81 -6.86 -37.21
CA ASN A 384 -7.56 -8.30 -37.27
C ASN A 384 -6.07 -8.61 -37.43
N ASP A 385 -5.39 -7.91 -38.33
CA ASP A 385 -3.96 -8.08 -38.58
C ASP A 385 -3.11 -7.62 -37.41
N ILE A 386 -3.52 -6.54 -36.74
CA ILE A 386 -2.91 -6.06 -35.50
C ILE A 386 -3.04 -7.13 -34.41
N CYS A 387 -4.24 -7.70 -34.25
CA CYS A 387 -4.49 -8.76 -33.25
C CYS A 387 -3.68 -10.02 -33.56
N HIS A 388 -3.64 -10.43 -34.83
CA HIS A 388 -2.86 -11.59 -35.29
C HIS A 388 -1.37 -11.39 -35.02
N THR A 389 -0.82 -10.25 -35.41
CA THR A 389 0.58 -9.91 -35.18
C THR A 389 0.91 -9.89 -33.69
N PHE A 390 0.01 -9.33 -32.86
CA PHE A 390 0.20 -9.28 -31.41
C PHE A 390 0.16 -10.69 -30.78
N GLU A 391 -0.71 -11.58 -31.19
CA GLU A 391 -0.77 -12.96 -30.70
C GLU A 391 0.45 -13.79 -31.16
N ALA A 392 0.90 -13.60 -32.42
CA ALA A 392 2.03 -14.33 -32.99
C ALA A 392 3.38 -13.89 -32.44
N GLU A 393 3.62 -12.60 -32.32
CA GLU A 393 4.92 -12.05 -31.93
C GLU A 393 5.01 -11.61 -30.48
N GLY A 394 3.87 -11.49 -29.81
CA GLY A 394 3.76 -11.03 -28.45
C GLY A 394 3.89 -9.52 -28.27
N MET A 395 4.06 -9.11 -27.04
CA MET A 395 4.16 -7.71 -26.69
C MET A 395 5.48 -7.10 -27.14
N SER A 396 5.42 -5.89 -27.69
CA SER A 396 6.56 -5.00 -27.94
C SER A 396 6.47 -3.74 -27.07
N VAL A 397 7.62 -3.09 -26.79
CA VAL A 397 7.62 -1.84 -26.01
C VAL A 397 7.44 -0.61 -26.90
N THR A 398 7.13 0.52 -26.29
CA THR A 398 6.65 1.77 -26.92
C THR A 398 7.33 2.13 -28.25
N VAL A 399 8.64 2.04 -28.37
CA VAL A 399 9.36 2.44 -29.61
C VAL A 399 9.02 1.48 -30.75
N ASP A 400 9.12 0.18 -30.51
CA ASP A 400 8.88 -0.83 -31.52
C ASP A 400 7.38 -0.97 -31.82
N ALA A 401 6.54 -0.84 -30.77
CA ALA A 401 5.08 -0.81 -30.91
C ALA A 401 4.63 0.39 -31.76
N ARG A 402 5.25 1.57 -31.58
CA ARG A 402 4.94 2.75 -32.39
C ARG A 402 5.34 2.58 -33.85
N ARG A 403 6.48 1.97 -34.13
CA ARG A 403 6.92 1.64 -35.49
C ARG A 403 5.97 0.70 -36.19
N ARG A 404 5.38 -0.23 -35.45
CA ARG A 404 4.51 -1.30 -35.99
C ARG A 404 3.05 -0.90 -36.09
N TYR A 405 2.51 -0.27 -35.04
CA TYR A 405 1.06 -0.03 -34.87
C TYR A 405 0.67 1.46 -34.97
N GLY A 406 1.62 2.39 -35.09
CA GLY A 406 1.36 3.84 -35.16
C GLY A 406 1.31 4.55 -33.80
N GLU A 407 0.77 5.77 -33.81
CA GLU A 407 0.90 6.69 -32.67
C GLU A 407 -0.15 6.52 -31.56
N ARG A 408 -1.34 6.03 -31.88
CA ARG A 408 -2.49 5.93 -30.92
C ARG A 408 -2.38 4.72 -29.99
N LEU A 409 -1.17 4.42 -29.49
CA LEU A 409 -0.91 3.26 -28.64
C LEU A 409 -1.79 3.14 -27.38
N PRO A 410 -2.19 4.22 -26.66
CA PRO A 410 -3.07 4.09 -25.51
C PRO A 410 -4.47 3.55 -25.88
N VAL A 411 -5.01 3.95 -27.03
CA VAL A 411 -6.29 3.46 -27.52
C VAL A 411 -6.15 2.00 -27.94
N LEU A 412 -5.13 1.70 -28.72
CA LEU A 412 -4.83 0.33 -29.16
C LEU A 412 -4.60 -0.62 -27.97
N GLY A 413 -3.81 -0.22 -26.98
CA GLY A 413 -3.60 -1.03 -25.79
C GLY A 413 -4.89 -1.36 -25.05
N LYS A 414 -5.86 -0.44 -25.01
CA LYS A 414 -7.19 -0.67 -24.44
C LYS A 414 -7.99 -1.69 -25.26
N LEU A 415 -7.97 -1.56 -26.59
CA LEU A 415 -8.64 -2.48 -27.51
C LEU A 415 -8.05 -3.89 -27.47
N LEU A 416 -6.74 -4.01 -27.37
CA LEU A 416 -6.04 -5.29 -27.21
C LEU A 416 -6.21 -5.91 -25.81
N GLY A 417 -6.79 -5.19 -24.87
CA GLY A 417 -6.94 -5.66 -23.49
C GLY A 417 -5.62 -5.74 -22.73
N LEU A 418 -4.67 -4.83 -23.01
CA LEU A 418 -3.43 -4.76 -22.24
C LEU A 418 -3.69 -4.20 -20.84
N PRO A 419 -3.24 -4.88 -19.79
CA PRO A 419 -3.52 -4.45 -18.43
C PRO A 419 -2.70 -3.22 -18.05
N THR A 420 -3.40 -2.17 -17.65
CA THR A 420 -2.82 -0.98 -17.00
C THR A 420 -2.96 -1.11 -15.48
N SER A 421 -2.25 -0.28 -14.72
CA SER A 421 -2.45 -0.25 -13.27
C SER A 421 -3.88 0.11 -12.90
N TYR A 422 -4.52 1.01 -13.64
CA TYR A 422 -5.91 1.43 -13.39
C TYR A 422 -6.92 0.35 -13.75
N SER A 423 -6.68 -0.49 -14.75
CA SER A 423 -7.57 -1.60 -15.10
C SER A 423 -7.41 -2.82 -14.19
N LEU A 424 -6.26 -2.98 -13.52
CA LEU A 424 -6.01 -4.05 -12.56
C LEU A 424 -6.50 -3.71 -11.15
N PHE A 425 -6.51 -2.42 -10.78
CA PHE A 425 -6.96 -1.96 -9.47
C PHE A 425 -8.39 -2.41 -9.11
N PRO A 426 -9.38 -2.35 -10.03
CA PRO A 426 -10.71 -2.90 -9.79
C PRO A 426 -10.71 -4.39 -9.41
N ILE A 427 -9.88 -5.21 -10.07
CA ILE A 427 -9.74 -6.64 -9.76
C ILE A 427 -9.15 -6.84 -8.37
N GLN A 428 -8.16 -6.02 -7.98
CA GLN A 428 -7.57 -6.02 -6.64
C GLN A 428 -8.62 -5.63 -5.57
N CYS A 429 -9.49 -4.64 -5.86
CA CYS A 429 -10.61 -4.29 -5.00
C CYS A 429 -11.58 -5.46 -4.79
N LEU A 430 -11.96 -6.15 -5.88
CA LEU A 430 -12.86 -7.31 -5.81
C LEU A 430 -12.28 -8.44 -4.96
N LEU A 431 -11.01 -8.77 -5.16
CA LEU A 431 -10.33 -9.79 -4.36
C LEU A 431 -10.35 -9.43 -2.88
N THR A 432 -10.17 -8.17 -2.56
CA THR A 432 -10.18 -7.65 -1.18
C THR A 432 -11.58 -7.61 -0.59
N ILE A 433 -12.63 -7.32 -1.40
CA ILE A 433 -14.03 -7.38 -0.97
C ILE A 433 -14.41 -8.81 -0.58
N TYR A 434 -14.05 -9.78 -1.43
CA TYR A 434 -14.40 -11.19 -1.18
C TYR A 434 -13.53 -11.81 -0.08
N HIS A 435 -12.29 -11.37 0.05
CA HIS A 435 -11.32 -11.86 1.03
C HIS A 435 -10.58 -10.70 1.71
N PRO A 436 -11.14 -10.12 2.77
CA PRO A 436 -10.51 -9.01 3.50
C PRO A 436 -9.15 -9.37 4.15
N GLU A 437 -8.79 -10.64 4.21
CA GLU A 437 -7.46 -11.10 4.60
C GLU A 437 -6.37 -10.61 3.63
N ILE A 438 -6.73 -10.39 2.37
CA ILE A 438 -5.84 -9.88 1.31
C ILE A 438 -5.54 -8.41 1.55
N THR A 439 -4.27 -8.09 1.75
CA THR A 439 -3.79 -6.72 1.94
C THR A 439 -3.15 -6.17 0.67
N ALA A 440 -2.98 -4.85 0.57
CA ALA A 440 -2.25 -4.24 -0.54
C ALA A 440 -0.83 -4.84 -0.69
N GLY A 441 -0.10 -5.00 0.42
CA GLY A 441 1.23 -5.62 0.40
C GLY A 441 1.20 -7.10 -0.04
N PHE A 442 0.17 -7.86 0.34
CA PHE A 442 -0.02 -9.22 -0.14
C PHE A 442 -0.13 -9.26 -1.67
N LEU A 443 -0.94 -8.37 -2.27
CA LEU A 443 -1.13 -8.29 -3.73
C LEU A 443 0.14 -7.84 -4.47
N GLU A 444 0.89 -6.90 -3.92
CA GLU A 444 2.14 -6.42 -4.51
C GLU A 444 3.26 -7.47 -4.48
N ASP A 445 3.31 -8.27 -3.42
CA ASP A 445 4.33 -9.30 -3.23
C ASP A 445 3.91 -10.67 -3.76
N LEU A 446 2.69 -10.83 -4.29
CA LEU A 446 2.15 -12.10 -4.73
C LEU A 446 2.91 -12.65 -5.95
N VAL A 447 3.68 -13.70 -5.71
CA VAL A 447 4.41 -14.47 -6.71
C VAL A 447 3.63 -15.73 -7.00
N ILE A 448 3.24 -15.95 -8.25
CA ILE A 448 2.48 -17.15 -8.67
C ILE A 448 3.41 -18.28 -9.08
N TRP A 449 4.56 -17.95 -9.66
CA TRP A 449 5.48 -18.90 -10.24
C TRP A 449 6.84 -18.87 -9.56
N ASP A 450 7.44 -20.07 -9.37
CA ASP A 450 8.85 -20.24 -9.02
C ASP A 450 9.47 -21.23 -10.01
N GLY A 451 10.24 -20.70 -10.96
CA GLY A 451 10.63 -21.46 -12.15
C GLY A 451 9.38 -21.99 -12.87
N PRO A 452 9.34 -23.26 -13.25
CA PRO A 452 8.18 -23.86 -13.93
C PRO A 452 7.02 -24.19 -12.97
N LYS A 453 7.23 -24.14 -11.67
CA LYS A 453 6.25 -24.56 -10.66
C LYS A 453 5.31 -23.41 -10.27
N ARG A 454 4.03 -23.73 -10.14
CA ARG A 454 3.04 -22.83 -9.57
C ARG A 454 3.05 -22.97 -8.05
N VAL A 455 3.41 -21.92 -7.33
CA VAL A 455 3.67 -21.97 -5.88
C VAL A 455 2.58 -21.35 -5.01
N SER A 456 1.85 -20.35 -5.52
CA SER A 456 0.93 -19.57 -4.69
C SER A 456 -0.54 -19.70 -5.06
N PHE A 457 -0.89 -20.33 -6.16
CA PHE A 457 -2.28 -20.53 -6.57
C PHE A 457 -2.48 -21.93 -7.13
N TYR A 458 -3.16 -22.78 -6.39
CA TYR A 458 -3.36 -24.20 -6.76
C TYR A 458 -4.71 -24.71 -6.28
N LYS A 459 -5.19 -25.79 -6.94
CA LYS A 459 -6.44 -26.45 -6.60
C LYS A 459 -6.22 -27.44 -5.46
N THR A 460 -7.14 -27.48 -4.52
CA THR A 460 -7.25 -28.46 -3.44
C THR A 460 -8.62 -29.12 -3.49
N ASP A 461 -8.85 -30.14 -2.69
CA ASP A 461 -10.15 -30.83 -2.60
C ASP A 461 -11.28 -29.90 -2.17
N ARG A 462 -10.96 -28.85 -1.39
CA ARG A 462 -11.91 -27.85 -0.89
C ARG A 462 -12.08 -26.64 -1.80
N GLY A 463 -11.31 -26.53 -2.90
CA GLY A 463 -11.35 -25.39 -3.80
C GLY A 463 -9.97 -24.85 -4.15
N TYR A 464 -9.87 -23.59 -4.53
CA TYR A 464 -8.59 -22.96 -4.88
C TYR A 464 -7.97 -22.26 -3.67
N MET A 465 -6.70 -22.59 -3.43
CA MET A 465 -5.89 -21.96 -2.38
C MET A 465 -5.03 -20.87 -2.98
N LEU A 466 -5.01 -19.69 -2.31
CA LEU A 466 -4.07 -18.63 -2.60
C LEU A 466 -3.11 -18.47 -1.42
N VAL A 467 -1.81 -18.51 -1.70
CA VAL A 467 -0.75 -18.44 -0.69
C VAL A 467 0.10 -17.21 -0.93
N GLY A 468 0.37 -16.47 0.11
CA GLY A 468 1.25 -15.31 0.08
C GLY A 468 1.98 -15.14 1.40
N PHE A 469 2.86 -14.14 1.47
CA PHE A 469 3.71 -13.93 2.63
C PHE A 469 3.42 -12.60 3.28
N LYS A 470 3.40 -12.59 4.62
CA LYS A 470 3.19 -11.40 5.45
C LYS A 470 4.40 -11.17 6.34
N ASP A 471 5.33 -10.40 5.87
CA ASP A 471 6.64 -10.19 6.52
C ASP A 471 6.59 -9.73 7.97
N ARG A 472 5.49 -9.09 8.40
CA ARG A 472 5.34 -8.57 9.77
C ARG A 472 5.21 -9.65 10.84
N ARG A 473 4.97 -10.91 10.46
CA ARG A 473 4.74 -12.03 11.41
C ARG A 473 6.00 -12.82 11.75
N GLY A 474 7.15 -12.39 11.25
CA GLY A 474 8.40 -13.15 11.40
C GLY A 474 8.48 -14.37 10.47
N SER A 475 9.66 -15.00 10.39
CA SER A 475 9.92 -16.06 9.41
C SER A 475 9.04 -17.32 9.59
N LYS A 476 8.66 -17.65 10.83
CA LYS A 476 7.87 -18.85 11.15
C LYS A 476 6.36 -18.71 10.86
N HIS A 477 5.83 -17.49 10.81
CA HIS A 477 4.39 -17.22 10.63
C HIS A 477 4.10 -16.28 9.44
N SER A 478 5.04 -16.15 8.51
CA SER A 478 4.91 -15.24 7.38
C SER A 478 3.97 -15.75 6.30
N GLU A 479 3.80 -17.05 6.17
CA GLU A 479 2.93 -17.68 5.17
C GLU A 479 1.45 -17.49 5.54
N GLN A 480 0.67 -17.00 4.60
CA GLN A 480 -0.77 -16.84 4.74
C GLN A 480 -1.48 -17.64 3.64
N LYS A 481 -2.27 -18.64 4.03
CA LYS A 481 -3.10 -19.46 3.16
C LYS A 481 -4.54 -18.98 3.19
N ILE A 482 -5.13 -18.73 2.02
CA ILE A 482 -6.50 -18.24 1.87
C ILE A 482 -7.24 -19.18 0.94
N LEU A 483 -8.26 -19.86 1.44
CA LEU A 483 -9.19 -20.63 0.60
C LEU A 483 -10.12 -19.64 -0.13
N LEU A 484 -9.98 -19.57 -1.44
CA LEU A 484 -10.74 -18.62 -2.24
C LEU A 484 -12.16 -19.10 -2.51
N CYS A 485 -13.11 -18.19 -2.43
CA CYS A 485 -14.44 -18.43 -2.98
C CYS A 485 -14.38 -18.55 -4.52
N PRO A 486 -15.36 -19.19 -5.18
CA PRO A 486 -15.33 -19.43 -6.62
C PRO A 486 -15.16 -18.15 -7.46
N ARG A 487 -15.77 -17.03 -7.04
CA ARG A 487 -15.64 -15.72 -7.69
C ARG A 487 -14.21 -15.19 -7.63
N ALA A 488 -13.59 -15.24 -6.45
CA ALA A 488 -12.19 -14.79 -6.28
C ALA A 488 -11.21 -15.67 -7.06
N ALA A 489 -11.40 -16.98 -7.06
CA ALA A 489 -10.59 -17.90 -7.85
C ALA A 489 -10.70 -17.63 -9.36
N ALA A 490 -11.90 -17.29 -9.85
CA ALA A 490 -12.10 -16.89 -11.23
C ALA A 490 -11.37 -15.58 -11.56
N LEU A 491 -11.36 -14.60 -10.66
CA LEU A 491 -10.63 -13.33 -10.82
C LEU A 491 -9.10 -13.54 -10.86
N VAL A 492 -8.56 -14.42 -10.03
CA VAL A 492 -7.12 -14.74 -10.07
C VAL A 492 -6.75 -15.37 -11.40
N ARG A 493 -7.52 -16.36 -11.87
CA ARG A 493 -7.30 -16.98 -13.20
C ARG A 493 -7.40 -15.96 -14.33
N MET A 494 -8.40 -15.07 -14.26
CA MET A 494 -8.56 -14.01 -15.24
C MET A 494 -7.37 -13.05 -15.25
N ALA A 495 -6.90 -12.60 -14.08
CA ALA A 495 -5.73 -11.75 -13.97
C ALA A 495 -4.47 -12.43 -14.53
N GLU A 496 -4.28 -13.71 -14.28
CA GLU A 496 -3.18 -14.50 -14.84
C GLU A 496 -3.23 -14.53 -16.38
N GLN A 497 -4.39 -14.82 -16.95
CA GLN A 497 -4.58 -14.86 -18.41
C GLN A 497 -4.37 -13.50 -19.08
N ILE A 498 -4.91 -12.43 -18.48
CA ILE A 498 -4.78 -11.07 -19.02
C ILE A 498 -3.33 -10.59 -18.98
N THR A 499 -2.57 -10.97 -17.95
CA THR A 499 -1.17 -10.57 -17.80
C THR A 499 -0.19 -11.48 -18.56
N GLN A 500 -0.66 -12.55 -19.20
CA GLN A 500 0.21 -13.52 -19.87
C GLN A 500 1.14 -12.90 -20.94
N PRO A 501 0.70 -12.01 -21.85
CA PRO A 501 1.61 -11.40 -22.83
C PRO A 501 2.73 -10.59 -22.20
N LEU A 502 2.45 -9.92 -21.06
CA LEU A 502 3.46 -9.18 -20.31
C LEU A 502 4.46 -10.10 -19.63
N ARG A 503 3.98 -11.23 -19.12
CA ARG A 503 4.78 -12.27 -18.49
C ARG A 503 5.74 -12.91 -19.47
N ASP A 504 5.27 -13.23 -20.68
CA ASP A 504 6.07 -13.82 -21.74
C ASP A 504 7.16 -12.85 -22.20
N TYR A 505 6.84 -11.58 -22.34
CA TYR A 505 7.81 -10.54 -22.63
C TYR A 505 8.90 -10.44 -21.56
N LEU A 506 8.53 -10.47 -20.26
CA LEU A 506 9.50 -10.42 -19.17
C LEU A 506 10.37 -11.68 -19.11
N LYS A 507 9.81 -12.87 -19.39
CA LYS A 507 10.57 -14.12 -19.49
C LYS A 507 11.62 -14.04 -20.60
N LYS A 508 11.23 -13.57 -21.78
CA LYS A 508 12.13 -13.40 -22.93
C LYS A 508 13.30 -12.44 -22.61
N ASN A 509 13.06 -11.47 -21.71
CA ASN A 509 14.07 -10.49 -21.28
C ASN A 509 14.76 -10.87 -19.96
N ASN A 510 14.60 -12.10 -19.45
CA ASN A 510 15.18 -12.59 -18.20
C ASN A 510 14.88 -11.68 -16.97
N ASP A 511 13.71 -10.99 -16.96
CA ASP A 511 13.29 -10.14 -15.85
C ASP A 511 12.51 -10.98 -14.84
N PRO A 512 12.96 -11.12 -13.56
CA PRO A 512 12.32 -11.99 -12.56
C PRO A 512 10.89 -11.55 -12.18
N ASN A 513 10.48 -10.33 -12.55
CA ASN A 513 9.12 -9.87 -12.31
C ASN A 513 8.05 -10.68 -13.05
N TRP A 514 8.41 -11.51 -14.04
CA TRP A 514 7.47 -12.41 -14.71
C TRP A 514 6.72 -13.34 -13.75
N GLN A 515 7.29 -13.62 -12.58
CA GLN A 515 6.71 -14.44 -11.54
C GLN A 515 5.50 -13.82 -10.84
N LYS A 516 5.32 -12.51 -10.92
CA LYS A 516 4.25 -11.77 -10.25
C LYS A 516 2.88 -11.98 -10.93
N LEU A 517 1.79 -12.02 -10.13
CA LEU A 517 0.43 -12.11 -10.68
C LEU A 517 0.04 -10.83 -11.41
N PHE A 518 0.17 -9.68 -10.74
CA PHE A 518 -0.28 -8.40 -11.26
C PHE A 518 0.84 -7.68 -11.99
N LEU A 519 0.81 -7.72 -13.31
CA LEU A 519 1.74 -7.06 -14.21
C LEU A 519 0.99 -5.99 -15.01
N THR A 520 1.62 -4.84 -15.22
CA THR A 520 1.08 -3.71 -15.98
C THR A 520 2.03 -3.25 -17.07
N SER A 521 1.50 -2.87 -18.21
CA SER A 521 2.22 -2.20 -19.30
C SER A 521 2.17 -0.67 -19.22
N GLY A 522 1.95 -0.11 -18.03
CA GLY A 522 1.81 1.33 -17.84
C GLY A 522 0.48 1.85 -18.39
N THR A 523 0.54 2.80 -19.33
CA THR A 523 -0.65 3.32 -20.02
C THR A 523 -1.04 2.46 -21.23
N SER A 524 -0.09 1.72 -21.84
CA SER A 524 -0.32 0.80 -22.93
C SER A 524 0.86 -0.16 -23.19
N PHE A 525 1.85 0.25 -23.96
CA PHE A 525 3.01 -0.55 -24.39
C PHE A 525 4.31 -0.18 -23.66
N SER A 526 4.23 0.28 -22.41
CA SER A 526 5.44 0.50 -21.60
C SER A 526 6.08 -0.83 -21.20
N TYR A 527 7.36 -0.79 -20.82
CA TYR A 527 8.05 -1.96 -20.31
C TYR A 527 7.25 -2.56 -19.13
N PRO A 528 6.94 -3.86 -19.15
CA PRO A 528 6.10 -4.49 -18.13
C PRO A 528 6.74 -4.41 -16.74
N LYS A 529 5.92 -4.16 -15.74
CA LYS A 529 6.35 -4.07 -14.34
C LYS A 529 5.23 -4.52 -13.41
N PRO A 530 5.53 -4.85 -12.14
CA PRO A 530 4.49 -5.13 -11.15
C PRO A 530 3.54 -3.94 -10.97
N ALA A 531 2.24 -4.22 -10.90
CA ALA A 531 1.22 -3.22 -10.64
C ALA A 531 1.22 -2.83 -9.16
N SER A 532 1.07 -1.53 -8.86
CA SER A 532 0.94 -1.05 -7.49
C SER A 532 -0.50 -1.17 -7.02
N SER A 533 -0.68 -1.61 -5.77
CA SER A 533 -1.98 -1.63 -5.08
C SER A 533 -2.32 -0.28 -4.42
N ASN A 534 -1.33 0.59 -4.21
CA ASN A 534 -1.49 1.95 -3.71
C ASN A 534 -1.53 2.96 -4.86
N LEU A 535 -2.45 2.74 -5.79
CA LEU A 535 -2.52 3.51 -7.03
C LEU A 535 -3.16 4.88 -6.84
N LEU A 536 -4.26 4.94 -6.08
CA LEU A 536 -5.05 6.15 -5.88
C LEU A 536 -4.62 6.81 -4.56
N THR A 537 -4.12 8.03 -4.66
CA THR A 537 -3.83 8.92 -3.52
C THR A 537 -4.59 10.22 -3.70
N LYS A 538 -4.84 10.93 -2.59
CA LYS A 538 -5.50 12.24 -2.62
C LYS A 538 -4.85 13.16 -3.65
N ASP A 539 -3.53 13.31 -3.59
CA ASP A 539 -2.74 14.18 -4.48
C ASP A 539 -2.90 13.83 -5.97
N LYS A 540 -3.02 12.53 -6.28
CA LYS A 540 -3.23 12.10 -7.69
C LYS A 540 -4.64 12.40 -8.19
N ILE A 541 -5.66 12.30 -7.33
CA ILE A 541 -7.04 12.62 -7.69
C ILE A 541 -7.20 14.13 -7.83
N GLU A 542 -6.55 14.93 -6.99
CA GLU A 542 -6.58 16.39 -7.06
C GLU A 542 -5.72 16.95 -8.19
N GLY A 543 -4.50 16.45 -8.34
CA GLY A 543 -3.51 16.97 -9.28
C GLY A 543 -3.57 16.42 -10.72
N ARG A 544 -4.35 15.35 -11.00
CA ARG A 544 -4.43 14.74 -12.32
C ARG A 544 -5.86 14.64 -12.83
N LEU A 545 -6.34 15.73 -13.44
CA LEU A 545 -7.68 15.84 -14.03
C LEU A 545 -8.07 14.64 -14.93
N PRO A 546 -7.21 14.16 -15.87
CA PRO A 546 -7.58 13.03 -16.73
C PRO A 546 -7.87 11.74 -15.93
N VAL A 547 -7.10 11.48 -14.87
CA VAL A 547 -7.32 10.31 -14.01
C VAL A 547 -8.62 10.44 -13.23
N ARG A 548 -8.87 11.62 -12.66
CA ARG A 548 -10.11 11.91 -11.95
C ARG A 548 -11.34 11.73 -12.83
N ASN A 549 -11.32 12.32 -14.03
CA ASN A 549 -12.44 12.23 -14.97
C ASN A 549 -12.70 10.79 -15.43
N MET A 550 -11.65 10.04 -15.72
CA MET A 550 -11.76 8.61 -16.03
C MET A 550 -12.44 7.82 -14.90
N LEU A 551 -12.06 8.08 -13.64
CA LEU A 551 -12.65 7.39 -12.50
C LEU A 551 -14.09 7.81 -12.25
N ILE A 552 -14.45 9.10 -12.46
CA ILE A 552 -15.83 9.58 -12.41
C ILE A 552 -16.68 8.86 -13.45
N GLU A 553 -16.19 8.74 -14.67
CA GLU A 553 -16.87 8.02 -15.75
C GLU A 553 -17.07 6.54 -15.44
N GLN A 554 -16.07 5.89 -14.81
CA GLN A 554 -16.11 4.46 -14.51
C GLN A 554 -16.98 4.12 -13.28
N ILE A 555 -16.97 4.96 -12.25
CA ILE A 555 -17.62 4.70 -10.96
C ILE A 555 -18.99 5.38 -10.85
N GLY A 556 -19.14 6.56 -11.45
CA GLY A 556 -20.36 7.37 -11.39
C GLY A 556 -21.65 6.59 -11.69
N PRO A 557 -21.70 5.74 -12.73
CA PRO A 557 -22.89 4.96 -13.05
C PRO A 557 -23.36 3.99 -11.96
N PHE A 558 -22.49 3.68 -10.99
CA PHE A 558 -22.77 2.74 -9.90
C PHE A 558 -22.92 3.43 -8.54
N SER A 559 -22.64 4.72 -8.48
CA SER A 559 -22.65 5.52 -7.25
C SER A 559 -23.89 6.38 -7.16
N GLU A 560 -24.48 6.45 -5.97
CA GLU A 560 -25.51 7.44 -5.66
C GLU A 560 -24.91 8.83 -5.41
N LYS A 561 -23.60 8.90 -5.14
CA LYS A 561 -22.85 10.15 -4.93
C LYS A 561 -22.54 10.80 -6.28
N GLN A 562 -22.69 12.13 -6.34
CA GLN A 562 -22.45 12.94 -7.54
C GLN A 562 -21.54 14.13 -7.21
N GLY A 563 -21.01 14.79 -8.23
CA GLY A 563 -20.22 16.01 -8.10
C GLY A 563 -19.07 15.86 -7.09
N ASP A 564 -18.98 16.79 -6.15
CA ASP A 564 -17.91 16.83 -5.14
C ASP A 564 -17.96 15.65 -4.17
N GLU A 565 -19.13 15.09 -3.87
CA GLU A 565 -19.25 13.91 -3.02
C GLU A 565 -18.62 12.68 -3.65
N LEU A 566 -18.79 12.52 -4.96
CA LEU A 566 -18.14 11.44 -5.71
C LEU A 566 -16.62 11.64 -5.73
N VAL A 567 -16.15 12.85 -5.94
CA VAL A 567 -14.72 13.18 -5.89
C VAL A 567 -14.12 12.87 -4.51
N ASP A 568 -14.81 13.23 -3.44
CA ASP A 568 -14.36 12.92 -2.08
C ASP A 568 -14.36 11.41 -1.79
N PHE A 569 -15.32 10.69 -2.32
CA PHE A 569 -15.31 9.22 -2.28
C PHE A 569 -14.10 8.63 -3.02
N LEU A 570 -13.77 9.15 -4.21
CA LEU A 570 -12.60 8.73 -4.99
C LEU A 570 -11.28 8.99 -4.25
N LYS A 571 -11.14 10.11 -3.55
CA LYS A 571 -9.96 10.42 -2.72
C LYS A 571 -9.74 9.40 -1.60
N LYS A 572 -10.81 8.77 -1.12
CA LYS A 572 -10.79 7.74 -0.08
C LYS A 572 -10.62 6.33 -0.64
N LEU A 573 -10.84 6.13 -1.94
CA LEU A 573 -10.82 4.79 -2.56
C LEU A 573 -9.40 4.20 -2.56
N SER A 574 -9.18 3.21 -1.71
CA SER A 574 -7.93 2.46 -1.61
C SER A 574 -8.17 1.03 -1.15
N ILE A 575 -7.28 0.11 -1.49
CA ILE A 575 -7.36 -1.29 -1.07
C ILE A 575 -7.49 -1.41 0.46
N THR A 576 -6.76 -0.59 1.22
CA THR A 576 -6.80 -0.60 2.68
C THR A 576 -8.18 -0.23 3.22
N ARG A 577 -8.84 0.79 2.66
CA ARG A 577 -10.18 1.21 3.09
C ARG A 577 -11.27 0.28 2.60
N VAL A 578 -11.17 -0.24 1.38
CA VAL A 578 -12.07 -1.28 0.85
C VAL A 578 -12.04 -2.50 1.75
N ARG A 579 -10.84 -2.96 2.14
CA ARG A 579 -10.63 -4.06 3.06
C ARG A 579 -11.29 -3.82 4.42
N ALA A 580 -11.04 -2.65 5.01
CA ALA A 580 -11.59 -2.27 6.29
C ALA A 580 -13.12 -2.24 6.26
N GLN A 581 -13.70 -1.63 5.23
CA GLN A 581 -15.14 -1.54 5.05
C GLN A 581 -15.79 -2.91 4.83
N SER A 582 -15.16 -3.77 4.02
CA SER A 582 -15.65 -5.14 3.81
C SER A 582 -15.65 -5.96 5.11
N ALA A 583 -14.60 -5.84 5.91
CA ALA A 583 -14.50 -6.52 7.19
C ALA A 583 -15.55 -6.01 8.19
N VAL A 584 -15.76 -4.69 8.25
CA VAL A 584 -16.80 -4.07 9.10
C VAL A 584 -18.20 -4.48 8.66
N ALA A 585 -18.48 -4.49 7.34
CA ALA A 585 -19.77 -4.94 6.82
C ALA A 585 -20.05 -6.41 7.16
N ASP A 586 -19.04 -7.27 7.08
CA ASP A 586 -19.16 -8.67 7.52
C ASP A 586 -19.39 -8.79 9.03
N TYR A 587 -18.70 -7.97 9.83
CA TYR A 587 -18.91 -7.93 11.28
C TYR A 587 -20.35 -7.52 11.63
N ILE A 588 -20.86 -6.46 11.03
CA ILE A 588 -22.23 -5.98 11.29
C ILE A 588 -23.27 -7.07 10.95
N LYS A 589 -22.99 -7.86 9.90
CA LYS A 589 -23.86 -8.96 9.48
C LYS A 589 -23.80 -10.17 10.43
N ASN A 590 -22.60 -10.57 10.86
CA ASN A 590 -22.35 -11.84 11.54
C ASN A 590 -22.06 -11.68 13.03
N GLN A 591 -21.77 -10.47 13.50
CA GLN A 591 -21.49 -10.10 14.90
C GLN A 591 -20.37 -10.91 15.58
N SER A 592 -19.49 -11.54 14.80
CA SER A 592 -18.40 -12.34 15.32
C SER A 592 -17.08 -11.57 15.30
N LEU A 593 -16.57 -11.23 16.47
CA LEU A 593 -15.28 -10.54 16.65
C LEU A 593 -14.10 -11.42 16.27
N THR A 594 -14.17 -12.70 16.57
CA THR A 594 -13.16 -13.68 16.18
C THR A 594 -13.06 -13.78 14.64
N ARG A 595 -14.21 -13.84 13.97
CA ARG A 595 -14.30 -13.83 12.51
C ARG A 595 -13.75 -12.52 11.92
N LEU A 596 -14.07 -11.37 12.53
CA LEU A 596 -13.54 -10.08 12.12
C LEU A 596 -12.01 -10.02 12.28
N ALA A 597 -11.49 -10.42 13.45
CA ALA A 597 -10.04 -10.47 13.68
C ALA A 597 -9.35 -11.37 12.66
N ARG A 598 -9.89 -12.55 12.37
CA ARG A 598 -9.39 -13.47 11.35
C ARG A 598 -9.42 -12.84 9.95
N LYS A 599 -10.54 -12.21 9.56
CA LYS A 599 -10.67 -11.50 8.27
C LYS A 599 -9.73 -10.31 8.14
N LEU A 600 -9.45 -9.62 9.24
CA LEU A 600 -8.43 -8.59 9.27
C LEU A 600 -7.00 -9.18 9.37
N GLY A 601 -6.89 -10.51 9.38
CA GLY A 601 -5.61 -11.22 9.41
C GLY A 601 -4.86 -11.02 10.73
N HIS A 602 -5.56 -10.84 11.83
CA HIS A 602 -5.01 -10.86 13.19
C HIS A 602 -5.14 -12.27 13.78
N ALA A 603 -4.11 -12.69 14.52
CA ALA A 603 -4.13 -14.01 15.16
C ALA A 603 -5.10 -14.07 16.33
N PHE A 604 -5.25 -12.95 17.04
CA PHE A 604 -6.10 -12.83 18.23
C PHE A 604 -6.97 -11.58 18.15
N TYR A 605 -8.11 -11.63 18.82
CA TYR A 605 -8.94 -10.46 19.05
C TYR A 605 -8.21 -9.45 19.94
N ASN A 606 -8.29 -8.17 19.56
CA ASN A 606 -7.84 -7.05 20.38
C ASN A 606 -8.92 -5.96 20.33
N LYS A 607 -9.41 -5.52 21.49
CA LYS A 607 -10.41 -4.46 21.63
C LYS A 607 -9.97 -3.18 20.96
N ASP A 608 -8.72 -2.74 21.16
CA ASP A 608 -8.14 -1.54 20.55
C ASP A 608 -8.17 -1.58 19.01
N LEU A 609 -8.17 -2.80 18.44
CA LEU A 609 -8.28 -2.98 17.00
C LEU A 609 -9.66 -2.55 16.50
N MET A 610 -10.72 -2.94 17.21
CA MET A 610 -12.09 -2.61 16.86
C MET A 610 -12.38 -1.12 17.00
N GLU A 611 -11.96 -0.53 18.10
CA GLU A 611 -12.08 0.91 18.36
C GLU A 611 -11.40 1.75 17.28
N SER A 612 -10.39 1.19 16.61
CA SER A 612 -9.74 1.86 15.48
C SER A 612 -10.59 1.93 14.22
N TYR A 613 -11.62 1.11 14.06
CA TYR A 613 -12.51 1.06 12.88
C TYR A 613 -13.88 1.66 13.14
N LEU A 614 -14.45 1.39 14.31
CA LEU A 614 -15.77 1.87 14.72
C LEU A 614 -15.69 2.55 16.08
N PRO A 615 -16.43 3.66 16.29
CA PRO A 615 -16.62 4.21 17.62
C PRO A 615 -17.23 3.17 18.57
N VAL A 616 -16.86 3.24 19.84
CA VAL A 616 -17.35 2.30 20.87
C VAL A 616 -18.87 2.28 20.94
N ALA A 617 -19.51 3.45 20.84
CA ALA A 617 -20.98 3.57 20.86
C ALA A 617 -21.66 2.79 19.73
N ILE A 618 -21.09 2.81 18.51
CA ILE A 618 -21.63 2.04 17.36
C ILE A 618 -21.39 0.55 17.56
N TYR A 619 -20.22 0.19 18.06
CA TYR A 619 -19.89 -1.19 18.39
C TYR A 619 -20.88 -1.76 19.44
N ASP A 620 -21.09 -1.05 20.55
CA ASP A 620 -21.98 -1.46 21.61
C ASP A 620 -23.44 -1.53 21.15
N PHE A 621 -23.85 -0.62 20.26
CA PHE A 621 -25.19 -0.66 19.65
C PHE A 621 -25.40 -1.96 18.87
N PHE A 622 -24.48 -2.32 17.95
CA PHE A 622 -24.65 -3.54 17.17
C PHE A 622 -24.55 -4.80 18.04
N ALA A 623 -23.66 -4.82 19.02
CA ALA A 623 -23.56 -5.92 19.97
C ALA A 623 -24.86 -6.09 20.77
N THR A 624 -25.40 -4.99 21.31
CA THR A 624 -26.65 -4.98 22.08
C THR A 624 -27.86 -5.38 21.21
N ARG A 625 -27.95 -4.86 19.97
CA ARG A 625 -29.03 -5.22 19.04
C ARG A 625 -29.01 -6.70 18.69
N TYR A 626 -27.84 -7.26 18.44
CA TYR A 626 -27.69 -8.69 18.15
C TYR A 626 -28.10 -9.56 19.35
N ILE A 627 -27.65 -9.18 20.56
CA ILE A 627 -28.04 -9.86 21.78
C ILE A 627 -29.55 -9.83 21.92
N ARG A 628 -30.22 -8.70 21.70
CA ARG A 628 -31.68 -8.58 21.75
C ARG A 628 -32.38 -9.43 20.69
N ILE A 629 -31.88 -9.49 19.47
CA ILE A 629 -32.43 -10.34 18.40
C ILE A 629 -32.30 -11.80 18.80
N PHE A 630 -31.15 -12.20 19.32
CA PHE A 630 -30.91 -13.55 19.81
C PHE A 630 -31.81 -13.91 20.99
N GLN A 631 -31.94 -13.01 21.98
CA GLN A 631 -32.84 -13.17 23.11
C GLN A 631 -34.30 -13.32 22.66
N LYS A 632 -34.75 -12.46 21.72
CA LYS A 632 -36.10 -12.60 21.15
C LYS A 632 -36.28 -13.94 20.41
N GLY A 633 -35.27 -14.39 19.66
CA GLY A 633 -35.28 -15.70 18.99
C GLY A 633 -35.41 -16.87 19.98
N ILE A 634 -34.64 -16.82 21.07
CA ILE A 634 -34.77 -17.83 22.16
C ILE A 634 -36.17 -17.79 22.76
N ILE A 635 -36.70 -16.61 23.08
CA ILE A 635 -38.05 -16.45 23.61
C ILE A 635 -39.08 -17.01 22.63
N CYS A 636 -38.96 -16.73 21.33
CA CYS A 636 -39.88 -17.26 20.33
C CYS A 636 -39.82 -18.77 20.24
N GLU A 637 -38.66 -19.40 20.30
CA GLU A 637 -38.51 -20.85 20.28
C GLU A 637 -39.05 -21.49 21.58
N ALA A 638 -38.72 -20.87 22.71
CA ALA A 638 -39.15 -21.32 24.02
C ALA A 638 -40.66 -21.23 24.22
N MET A 639 -41.30 -20.25 23.63
CA MET A 639 -42.73 -19.91 23.81
C MET A 639 -43.59 -20.28 22.60
N LYS A 640 -43.04 -21.04 21.61
CA LYS A 640 -43.74 -21.33 20.36
C LYS A 640 -45.15 -21.89 20.49
N ASP A 641 -45.37 -22.65 21.54
CA ASP A 641 -46.66 -23.29 21.83
C ASP A 641 -47.50 -22.53 22.90
N SER A 642 -47.01 -21.35 23.33
CA SER A 642 -47.66 -20.56 24.36
C SER A 642 -48.56 -19.46 23.78
N PRO A 643 -49.78 -19.26 24.28
CA PRO A 643 -50.65 -18.15 23.90
C PRO A 643 -50.05 -16.77 24.27
N LEU A 644 -49.04 -16.75 25.15
CA LEU A 644 -48.37 -15.53 25.59
C LEU A 644 -47.14 -15.19 24.76
N LEU A 645 -46.86 -15.91 23.66
CA LEU A 645 -45.66 -15.72 22.80
C LEU A 645 -45.48 -14.27 22.36
N LEU A 646 -46.52 -13.64 21.81
CA LEU A 646 -46.43 -12.25 21.30
C LEU A 646 -46.04 -11.28 22.42
N ARG A 647 -46.68 -11.44 23.60
CA ARG A 647 -46.43 -10.59 24.75
C ARG A 647 -45.04 -10.80 25.34
N ALA A 648 -44.60 -12.06 25.45
CA ALA A 648 -43.27 -12.40 25.98
C ALA A 648 -42.14 -11.93 25.05
N ALA A 649 -42.30 -12.09 23.73
CA ALA A 649 -41.34 -11.65 22.75
C ALA A 649 -41.47 -10.18 22.37
N LYS A 650 -42.46 -9.45 22.91
CA LYS A 650 -42.77 -8.04 22.64
C LYS A 650 -42.99 -7.79 21.14
N PHE A 651 -43.95 -8.53 20.56
CA PHE A 651 -44.48 -8.25 19.23
C PHE A 651 -45.94 -7.83 19.37
N ASP A 652 -46.33 -6.84 18.58
CA ASP A 652 -47.71 -6.34 18.60
C ASP A 652 -48.65 -7.23 17.77
N THR A 653 -48.10 -7.87 16.71
CA THR A 653 -48.87 -8.72 15.81
C THR A 653 -48.13 -10.02 15.42
N PHE A 654 -48.91 -11.04 15.00
CA PHE A 654 -48.35 -12.27 14.43
C PHE A 654 -47.60 -12.02 13.12
N GLU A 655 -47.95 -11.00 12.39
CA GLU A 655 -47.25 -10.61 11.16
C GLU A 655 -45.83 -10.07 11.45
N GLU A 656 -45.68 -9.27 12.52
CA GLU A 656 -44.36 -8.83 12.99
C GLU A 656 -43.51 -10.00 13.47
N LEU A 657 -44.10 -10.94 14.19
CA LEU A 657 -43.43 -12.18 14.60
C LEU A 657 -42.97 -12.98 13.35
N HIS A 658 -43.85 -13.18 12.37
CA HIS A 658 -43.53 -13.91 11.15
C HIS A 658 -42.42 -13.21 10.37
N ASN A 659 -42.49 -11.89 10.22
CA ASN A 659 -41.45 -11.08 9.60
C ASN A 659 -40.11 -11.15 10.35
N PHE A 660 -40.15 -11.19 11.69
CA PHE A 660 -38.97 -11.38 12.51
C PHE A 660 -38.38 -12.77 12.30
N LEU A 661 -39.14 -13.83 12.39
CA LEU A 661 -38.70 -15.20 12.21
C LEU A 661 -38.16 -15.44 10.77
N SER A 662 -38.80 -14.88 9.75
CA SER A 662 -38.33 -15.00 8.36
C SER A 662 -37.04 -14.25 8.09
N ARG A 663 -36.86 -13.08 8.74
CA ARG A 663 -35.62 -12.27 8.59
C ARG A 663 -34.46 -12.77 9.42
N TYR A 664 -34.75 -13.27 10.62
CA TYR A 664 -33.77 -13.63 11.62
C TYR A 664 -33.87 -15.10 12.03
N ALA A 665 -34.49 -15.95 11.18
CA ALA A 665 -34.53 -17.38 11.42
C ALA A 665 -33.15 -17.87 11.84
N LEU A 666 -32.99 -18.17 13.11
CA LEU A 666 -31.75 -18.64 13.73
C LEU A 666 -31.48 -20.08 13.28
N LYS A 667 -31.25 -20.25 11.96
CA LYS A 667 -30.86 -21.54 11.37
C LYS A 667 -29.50 -22.00 11.83
N GLU A 668 -28.69 -21.09 12.38
CA GLU A 668 -27.37 -21.41 12.91
C GLU A 668 -27.08 -20.59 14.17
N ILE A 669 -26.77 -21.30 15.25
CA ILE A 669 -26.20 -20.67 16.44
C ILE A 669 -24.89 -20.01 16.04
N PRO A 670 -24.64 -18.72 16.35
CA PRO A 670 -23.37 -18.06 16.06
C PRO A 670 -22.19 -18.91 16.51
N GLU A 671 -21.16 -18.97 15.67
CA GLU A 671 -19.98 -19.85 15.88
C GLU A 671 -19.29 -19.62 17.23
N ASN A 672 -19.32 -18.38 17.73
CA ASN A 672 -18.83 -17.99 19.05
C ASN A 672 -19.66 -18.57 20.23
N LEU A 673 -20.92 -18.99 19.99
CA LEU A 673 -21.74 -19.67 20.97
C LEU A 673 -21.70 -21.20 20.81
N ARG A 674 -21.44 -21.71 19.60
CA ARG A 674 -21.20 -23.14 19.37
C ARG A 674 -19.87 -23.59 19.97
N THR A 675 -18.82 -22.82 19.82
CA THR A 675 -17.48 -23.13 20.37
C THR A 675 -17.42 -23.12 21.89
N LEU A 676 -18.33 -22.40 22.57
CA LEU A 676 -18.42 -22.39 24.02
C LEU A 676 -19.04 -23.70 24.57
N ALA A 677 -19.86 -24.39 23.78
CA ALA A 677 -20.47 -25.67 24.16
C ALA A 677 -19.58 -26.89 23.85
N GLU A 678 -18.66 -26.76 22.88
CA GLU A 678 -17.85 -27.88 22.37
C GLU A 678 -16.38 -27.84 22.80
N ASN A 679 -15.87 -26.69 23.24
CA ASN A 679 -14.46 -26.59 23.66
C ASN A 679 -14.32 -26.75 25.18
N LYS A 680 -13.69 -27.81 25.61
CA LYS A 680 -12.89 -27.81 26.84
C LYS A 680 -11.90 -26.66 26.69
N VAL A 681 -12.11 -25.59 27.47
CA VAL A 681 -11.27 -24.40 27.53
C VAL A 681 -9.83 -24.85 27.73
N ALA A 682 -9.00 -24.65 26.74
CA ALA A 682 -7.56 -24.67 26.93
C ALA A 682 -7.22 -23.51 27.88
N ASP A 683 -6.54 -23.80 28.98
CA ASP A 683 -6.20 -22.84 30.02
C ASP A 683 -5.61 -21.55 29.42
N GLY A 684 -6.31 -20.44 29.63
CA GLY A 684 -5.78 -19.10 29.37
C GLY A 684 -6.58 -18.18 28.41
N GLU A 685 -7.64 -18.64 27.75
CA GLU A 685 -8.46 -17.75 26.89
C GLU A 685 -9.61 -17.13 27.69
N VAL A 686 -9.56 -15.81 27.90
CA VAL A 686 -10.68 -15.03 28.44
C VAL A 686 -11.70 -14.82 27.31
N VAL A 687 -12.81 -15.56 27.36
CA VAL A 687 -13.95 -15.36 26.45
C VAL A 687 -14.88 -14.32 27.08
N GLU A 688 -14.94 -13.11 26.48
CA GLU A 688 -15.92 -12.10 26.88
C GLU A 688 -17.30 -12.43 26.29
N VAL A 689 -18.26 -12.71 27.16
CA VAL A 689 -19.66 -12.87 26.78
C VAL A 689 -20.42 -11.62 27.21
N GLY A 690 -20.97 -10.88 26.25
CA GLY A 690 -21.82 -9.73 26.52
C GLY A 690 -23.23 -10.18 26.95
N VAL A 691 -23.62 -9.93 28.20
CA VAL A 691 -24.95 -10.19 28.68
C VAL A 691 -25.70 -8.88 28.93
N SER A 692 -26.83 -8.68 28.25
CA SER A 692 -27.71 -7.53 28.51
C SER A 692 -28.49 -7.73 29.81
N VAL A 693 -28.25 -6.85 30.78
CA VAL A 693 -28.93 -6.90 32.09
C VAL A 693 -30.22 -6.06 32.03
N SER A 694 -31.34 -6.73 31.80
CA SER A 694 -32.69 -6.16 31.90
C SER A 694 -33.54 -6.99 32.90
N PRO A 695 -34.65 -6.47 33.42
CA PRO A 695 -35.50 -7.25 34.29
C PRO A 695 -35.91 -8.61 33.70
N ALA A 696 -36.30 -8.63 32.43
CA ALA A 696 -36.74 -9.84 31.74
C ALA A 696 -35.59 -10.84 31.51
N SER A 697 -34.38 -10.37 31.09
CA SER A 697 -33.25 -11.26 30.90
C SER A 697 -32.73 -11.84 32.22
N MET A 698 -32.73 -11.06 33.28
CA MET A 698 -32.35 -11.56 34.60
C MET A 698 -33.37 -12.55 35.15
N THR A 699 -34.66 -12.30 34.97
CA THR A 699 -35.72 -13.25 35.35
C THR A 699 -35.54 -14.59 34.62
N ALA A 700 -35.29 -14.57 33.31
CA ALA A 700 -35.04 -15.78 32.53
C ALA A 700 -33.77 -16.53 33.00
N LEU A 701 -32.67 -15.82 33.24
CA LEU A 701 -31.42 -16.44 33.72
C LEU A 701 -31.58 -17.07 35.10
N ILE A 702 -32.27 -16.38 36.03
CA ILE A 702 -32.55 -16.92 37.39
C ILE A 702 -33.51 -18.11 37.30
N SER A 703 -34.51 -18.08 36.41
CA SER A 703 -35.42 -19.19 36.18
C SER A 703 -34.72 -20.44 35.65
N VAL A 704 -33.83 -20.26 34.63
CA VAL A 704 -33.00 -21.37 34.12
C VAL A 704 -32.09 -21.93 35.20
N ARG A 705 -31.44 -21.08 35.98
CA ARG A 705 -30.59 -21.51 37.11
C ARG A 705 -31.39 -22.28 38.15
N ALA A 706 -32.58 -21.81 38.49
CA ALA A 706 -33.45 -22.47 39.42
C ALA A 706 -33.90 -23.86 38.90
N ALA A 707 -34.28 -23.94 37.61
CA ALA A 707 -34.65 -25.20 36.97
C ALA A 707 -33.48 -26.21 36.95
N VAL A 708 -32.27 -25.77 36.63
CA VAL A 708 -31.07 -26.62 36.65
C VAL A 708 -30.75 -27.11 38.06
N LYS A 709 -30.87 -26.26 39.08
CA LYS A 709 -30.63 -26.63 40.48
C LYS A 709 -31.70 -27.57 41.06
N GLN A 710 -32.95 -27.47 40.59
CA GLN A 710 -34.05 -28.28 41.02
C GLN A 710 -34.27 -29.55 40.18
N SER A 711 -33.42 -29.77 39.17
CA SER A 711 -33.52 -30.89 38.25
C SER A 711 -33.46 -32.24 38.99
N PRO A 712 -34.45 -33.14 38.83
CA PRO A 712 -34.42 -34.49 39.40
C PRO A 712 -33.39 -35.40 38.67
N GLU A 713 -32.96 -35.05 37.45
CA GLU A 713 -32.02 -35.84 36.65
C GLU A 713 -30.85 -34.94 36.16
N PRO A 714 -29.92 -34.56 37.06
CA PRO A 714 -28.83 -33.62 36.72
C PRO A 714 -27.96 -34.05 35.54
N GLU A 715 -27.78 -35.36 35.37
CA GLU A 715 -26.99 -35.96 34.30
C GLU A 715 -27.61 -35.83 32.89
N LYS A 716 -28.92 -35.64 32.81
CA LYS A 716 -29.64 -35.40 31.56
C LYS A 716 -29.76 -33.91 31.20
N VAL A 717 -29.32 -33.01 32.07
CA VAL A 717 -29.36 -31.59 31.84
C VAL A 717 -28.36 -31.22 30.70
N ARG A 718 -28.87 -30.50 29.72
CA ARG A 718 -28.03 -30.01 28.60
C ARG A 718 -26.88 -29.15 29.12
N GLY A 719 -25.68 -29.38 28.60
CA GLY A 719 -24.50 -28.53 28.88
C GLY A 719 -24.75 -27.03 28.69
N LEU A 720 -25.62 -26.67 27.74
CA LEU A 720 -26.03 -25.29 27.51
C LEU A 720 -26.84 -24.69 28.65
N ALA A 721 -27.74 -25.47 29.28
CA ALA A 721 -28.50 -25.02 30.43
C ALA A 721 -27.62 -24.83 31.66
N THR A 722 -26.69 -25.75 31.89
CA THR A 722 -25.68 -25.65 32.95
C THR A 722 -24.76 -24.44 32.74
N TYR A 723 -24.37 -24.18 31.51
CA TYR A 723 -23.57 -23.00 31.14
C TYR A 723 -24.31 -21.70 31.49
N TRP A 724 -25.60 -21.56 31.10
CA TRP A 724 -26.36 -20.34 31.41
C TRP A 724 -26.62 -20.17 32.88
N ALA A 725 -26.76 -21.25 33.63
CA ALA A 725 -26.82 -21.20 35.09
C ALA A 725 -25.53 -20.64 35.70
N GLN A 726 -24.37 -21.05 35.18
CA GLN A 726 -23.06 -20.50 35.61
C GLN A 726 -22.88 -19.03 35.20
N VAL A 727 -23.34 -18.65 34.00
CA VAL A 727 -23.34 -17.25 33.56
C VAL A 727 -24.21 -16.40 34.49
N CYS A 728 -25.38 -16.91 34.89
CA CYS A 728 -26.25 -16.26 35.87
C CYS A 728 -25.52 -15.98 37.19
N ASP A 729 -24.78 -16.94 37.73
CA ASP A 729 -24.02 -16.78 38.97
C ASP A 729 -22.94 -15.69 38.84
N LYS A 730 -22.24 -15.64 37.69
CA LYS A 730 -21.22 -14.60 37.41
C LYS A 730 -21.84 -13.20 37.26
N VAL A 731 -22.96 -13.10 36.54
CA VAL A 731 -23.66 -11.82 36.33
C VAL A 731 -24.22 -11.31 37.66
N GLU A 732 -24.76 -12.16 38.47
CA GLU A 732 -25.26 -11.83 39.83
C GLU A 732 -24.12 -11.29 40.70
N GLN A 733 -22.97 -11.99 40.75
CA GLN A 733 -21.80 -11.53 41.51
C GLN A 733 -21.31 -10.16 41.02
N PHE A 734 -21.36 -9.92 39.72
CA PHE A 734 -21.00 -8.62 39.15
C PHE A 734 -21.99 -7.53 39.58
N ILE A 735 -23.30 -7.80 39.54
CA ILE A 735 -24.34 -6.86 39.95
C ILE A 735 -24.22 -6.51 41.43
N LEU A 736 -24.00 -7.52 42.28
CA LEU A 736 -23.84 -7.33 43.72
C LEU A 736 -22.58 -6.50 44.07
N LYS A 737 -21.51 -6.62 43.30
CA LYS A 737 -20.28 -5.80 43.43
C LYS A 737 -20.43 -4.42 42.77
N SER A 738 -21.43 -4.21 41.95
CA SER A 738 -21.66 -2.97 41.23
C SER A 738 -22.36 -1.93 42.11
N SER A 739 -21.88 -0.69 42.09
CA SER A 739 -22.53 0.45 42.76
C SER A 739 -23.73 1.04 41.97
N LYS A 740 -24.25 0.34 40.94
CA LYS A 740 -25.30 0.85 40.05
C LYS A 740 -26.68 0.42 40.58
N PRO A 741 -27.52 1.33 41.16
CA PRO A 741 -28.84 1.01 41.76
C PRO A 741 -29.81 0.35 40.78
N LEU A 742 -29.76 0.77 39.49
CA LEU A 742 -30.62 0.22 38.45
C LEU A 742 -30.40 -1.29 38.23
N LEU A 743 -29.17 -1.74 38.24
CA LEU A 743 -28.85 -3.16 38.08
C LEU A 743 -29.30 -3.99 39.28
N GLN A 744 -29.20 -3.44 40.48
CA GLN A 744 -29.70 -4.08 41.71
C GLN A 744 -31.23 -4.17 41.72
N GLN A 745 -31.93 -3.14 41.21
CA GLN A 745 -33.36 -3.18 41.00
C GLN A 745 -33.79 -4.27 40.01
N HIS A 746 -33.08 -4.43 38.90
CA HIS A 746 -33.33 -5.48 37.92
C HIS A 746 -33.12 -6.88 38.53
N LEU A 747 -32.09 -7.04 39.35
CA LEU A 747 -31.85 -8.31 40.05
C LEU A 747 -32.95 -8.63 41.06
N LYS A 748 -33.37 -7.64 41.85
CA LYS A 748 -34.48 -7.79 42.82
C LYS A 748 -35.77 -8.17 42.11
N PHE A 749 -36.15 -7.46 41.06
CA PHE A 749 -37.31 -7.79 40.24
C PHE A 749 -37.24 -9.22 39.68
N ALA A 750 -36.07 -9.66 39.23
CA ALA A 750 -35.90 -11.00 38.69
C ALA A 750 -36.06 -12.10 39.74
N TYR A 751 -35.64 -11.86 40.98
CA TYR A 751 -35.88 -12.78 42.09
C TYR A 751 -37.35 -12.86 42.51
N GLU A 752 -38.10 -11.76 42.44
CA GLU A 752 -39.53 -11.71 42.76
C GLU A 752 -40.39 -12.38 41.67
N ASN A 753 -39.90 -12.48 40.43
CA ASN A 753 -40.70 -12.92 39.28
C ASN A 753 -40.13 -14.16 38.56
N HIS A 754 -39.13 -14.84 39.09
CA HIS A 754 -38.60 -16.05 38.46
C HIS A 754 -39.53 -17.26 38.67
N ASP A 755 -39.55 -18.13 37.66
CA ASP A 755 -40.31 -19.36 37.68
C ASP A 755 -39.52 -20.51 37.06
N ALA A 756 -39.09 -21.45 37.88
CA ALA A 756 -38.32 -22.62 37.45
C ALA A 756 -39.14 -23.57 36.56
N SER A 757 -40.46 -23.64 36.78
CA SER A 757 -41.35 -24.56 36.05
C SER A 757 -41.39 -24.26 34.55
N THR A 758 -41.21 -22.99 34.17
CA THR A 758 -41.17 -22.55 32.78
C THR A 758 -40.03 -23.21 31.99
N PHE A 759 -38.94 -23.58 32.66
CA PHE A 759 -37.75 -24.15 32.02
C PHE A 759 -37.54 -25.64 32.33
N GLU A 760 -38.37 -26.26 33.14
CA GLU A 760 -38.21 -27.62 33.64
C GLU A 760 -38.09 -28.68 32.53
N LYS A 761 -38.84 -28.54 31.43
CA LYS A 761 -38.76 -29.42 30.26
C LYS A 761 -37.65 -29.01 29.26
N MET A 762 -37.20 -27.76 29.32
CA MET A 762 -36.27 -27.17 28.34
C MET A 762 -34.82 -27.41 28.69
N ILE A 763 -34.53 -27.69 29.96
CA ILE A 763 -33.16 -27.97 30.39
C ILE A 763 -32.66 -29.36 29.96
N TYR A 764 -33.54 -30.24 29.50
CA TYR A 764 -33.21 -31.59 29.02
C TYR A 764 -33.08 -31.65 27.48
N ALA A 765 -32.31 -32.62 26.99
CA ALA A 765 -32.23 -32.89 25.57
C ALA A 765 -33.57 -33.42 25.06
N THR A 766 -34.11 -32.87 23.98
CA THR A 766 -35.20 -33.55 23.25
C THR A 766 -34.67 -34.84 22.67
N SER A 767 -35.28 -35.96 23.06
CA SER A 767 -35.02 -37.28 22.47
C SER A 767 -35.26 -37.29 20.98
#